data_088abaa1d1a78ffcd5f0365179ed99e2
#
_entry.id   088abaa1d1a78ffcd5f0365179ed99e2
#
_cell.length_a   1.000
_cell.length_b   1.000
_cell.length_c   1.000
_cell.angle_alpha   90.00
_cell.angle_beta   90.00
_cell.angle_gamma   90.00
#
_symmetry.space_group_name_H-M   'P 1'
#
loop_
_entity.id
_entity.type
_entity.pdbx_description
1 polymer ?
#
loop_
_entity_poly.entity_id
_entity_poly.type
_entity_poly.pdbx_seq_one_letter_code
_entity_poly.pdbx_strand_id
1 'polypeptide(L)'
;MTPLQKSILNAVKRRPMTLRELQNNLQVDNSRLRTTVSAMVATGELSMRNGTYVPGFATYENAAAPNTIPCTLVKLAARFGFASRDDGEGDIFIPGRALHGAMPNDKINVKLFDHPRVEGSSEGEVVEVTVPNNRFAGTVCLSEDGRMAVEPDGCRDVKFLLAKQGSEGVHLGDKVGFLITHRGNRHSDHRAAVVEKFGSSDYASECAKAILYGRSVRQEFPPEVLEEARAYDNATIDPAEAAKRLDLRGIPIFTIDSAETKDIDDAISLQKLDDGYELGVHIADVSHYVRPGSALNEEAFERATSIYYADKVIPMLPTQLSNGICSLNEGEDRLAFSCLMRLDENGEIRSYKFVKSVICSRVKGVYKEINALLEPEEGVDLTDLKTKYEAVLDQLPTMDELYRKRLVLRKARGAMDIESNEAKLVMDENGRCIDIVKRDRGMSECMIEEFMLLANQCAANAGRTNKAPFVYRVHEAPDAEKMEKLSATLLACGLNAKFKNPIPTQLELAALLDETRGQPIQIPVHTGILRSMQKARYAPQPLGHYGLVLADYAHFTSPIRRYPDLAIHRILTEMLNGVSASQLQRDFNEFAQQASEKSSKQEVAAVRIERDVEDLYKAEYMHNHLGEVYTGTVAGITPRGVFVELDNTVEGFVPAAQLCKGEPQVIDGVSMLDPSTGKSWMLGSSMKIRVAAADVALGRIDFEYMVE
;
A
#
# COMPACT_ATOMS: atom_id res chain seq x y z
N MET A 1 -2.18 -27.68 2.02
CA MET A 1 -2.51 -28.81 1.08
C MET A 1 -3.57 -29.70 1.67
N THR A 2 -4.71 -29.87 0.97
CA THR A 2 -5.78 -30.82 1.35
C THR A 2 -5.31 -32.27 1.27
N PRO A 3 -6.00 -33.24 1.91
CA PRO A 3 -5.65 -34.64 1.80
C PRO A 3 -5.59 -35.16 0.35
N LEU A 4 -6.50 -34.66 -0.52
CA LEU A 4 -6.51 -35.01 -1.94
C LEU A 4 -5.29 -34.46 -2.68
N GLN A 5 -4.91 -33.20 -2.44
CA GLN A 5 -3.69 -32.59 -3.01
C GLN A 5 -2.43 -33.38 -2.61
N LYS A 6 -2.30 -33.76 -1.33
CA LYS A 6 -1.20 -34.61 -0.86
C LYS A 6 -1.17 -35.98 -1.59
N SER A 7 -2.33 -36.60 -1.79
CA SER A 7 -2.44 -37.89 -2.48
C SER A 7 -2.05 -37.78 -3.95
N ILE A 8 -2.49 -36.72 -4.65
CA ILE A 8 -2.12 -36.42 -6.04
C ILE A 8 -0.61 -36.25 -6.14
N LEU A 9 -0.02 -35.39 -5.30
CA LEU A 9 1.41 -35.10 -5.30
C LEU A 9 2.25 -36.37 -5.05
N ASN A 10 1.85 -37.19 -4.09
CA ASN A 10 2.52 -38.46 -3.80
C ASN A 10 2.43 -39.45 -4.98
N ALA A 11 1.31 -39.47 -5.69
CA ALA A 11 1.15 -40.33 -6.85
C ALA A 11 2.09 -39.92 -8.00
N VAL A 12 2.13 -38.60 -8.33
CA VAL A 12 3.00 -38.10 -9.42
C VAL A 12 4.47 -38.08 -9.06
N LYS A 13 4.84 -38.01 -7.77
CA LYS A 13 6.24 -38.17 -7.30
C LYS A 13 6.78 -39.58 -7.58
N ARG A 14 5.95 -40.60 -7.61
CA ARG A 14 6.36 -41.98 -7.92
C ARG A 14 6.61 -42.20 -9.41
N ARG A 15 5.77 -41.64 -10.26
CA ARG A 15 5.94 -41.57 -11.72
C ARG A 15 5.02 -40.52 -12.34
N PRO A 16 5.38 -39.95 -13.50
CA PRO A 16 4.48 -39.10 -14.27
C PRO A 16 3.14 -39.80 -14.56
N MET A 17 2.02 -39.10 -14.41
CA MET A 17 0.68 -39.66 -14.62
C MET A 17 -0.20 -38.72 -15.43
N THR A 18 -1.02 -39.30 -16.31
CA THR A 18 -2.11 -38.59 -16.97
C THR A 18 -3.27 -38.38 -15.98
N LEU A 19 -4.19 -37.47 -16.30
CA LEU A 19 -5.40 -37.25 -15.48
C LEU A 19 -6.20 -38.53 -15.29
N ARG A 20 -6.30 -39.37 -16.35
CA ARG A 20 -7.00 -40.67 -16.32
C ARG A 20 -6.32 -41.67 -15.40
N GLU A 21 -5.00 -41.72 -15.40
CA GLU A 21 -4.23 -42.58 -14.48
C GLU A 21 -4.35 -42.11 -13.03
N LEU A 22 -4.35 -40.79 -12.77
CA LEU A 22 -4.61 -40.24 -11.45
C LEU A 22 -6.01 -40.58 -10.95
N GLN A 23 -7.03 -40.48 -11.83
CA GLN A 23 -8.40 -40.85 -11.49
C GLN A 23 -8.50 -42.32 -11.09
N ASN A 24 -7.91 -43.20 -11.88
CA ASN A 24 -7.93 -44.63 -11.60
C ASN A 24 -7.16 -45.01 -10.34
N ASN A 25 -6.03 -44.32 -10.07
CA ASN A 25 -5.20 -44.59 -8.92
C ASN A 25 -5.84 -44.10 -7.61
N LEU A 26 -6.48 -42.94 -7.63
CA LEU A 26 -7.01 -42.29 -6.44
C LEU A 26 -8.51 -42.54 -6.24
N GLN A 27 -9.18 -43.11 -7.20
CA GLN A 27 -10.64 -43.44 -7.19
C GLN A 27 -11.50 -42.21 -6.83
N VAL A 28 -11.15 -41.02 -7.35
CA VAL A 28 -11.81 -39.75 -7.09
C VAL A 28 -12.67 -39.35 -8.28
N ASP A 29 -13.79 -38.67 -8.02
CA ASP A 29 -14.65 -38.10 -9.06
C ASP A 29 -13.86 -37.21 -10.02
N ASN A 30 -14.15 -37.32 -11.32
CA ASN A 30 -13.42 -36.65 -12.39
C ASN A 30 -13.51 -35.12 -12.28
N SER A 31 -14.66 -34.57 -11.88
CA SER A 31 -14.88 -33.15 -11.74
C SER A 31 -13.98 -32.58 -10.60
N ARG A 32 -14.06 -33.22 -9.43
CA ARG A 32 -13.27 -32.86 -8.25
C ARG A 32 -11.76 -33.01 -8.49
N LEU A 33 -11.35 -34.08 -9.19
CA LEU A 33 -9.96 -34.31 -9.54
C LEU A 33 -9.44 -33.22 -10.48
N ARG A 34 -10.20 -32.87 -11.54
CA ARG A 34 -9.83 -31.81 -12.49
C ARG A 34 -9.65 -30.45 -11.81
N THR A 35 -10.63 -30.07 -10.99
CA THR A 35 -10.56 -28.79 -10.23
C THR A 35 -9.34 -28.76 -9.34
N THR A 36 -9.07 -29.84 -8.59
CA THR A 36 -7.91 -29.92 -7.69
C THR A 36 -6.58 -29.90 -8.45
N VAL A 37 -6.45 -30.66 -9.53
CA VAL A 37 -5.25 -30.69 -10.38
C VAL A 37 -5.01 -29.34 -11.04
N SER A 38 -6.07 -28.69 -11.55
CA SER A 38 -5.94 -27.34 -12.13
C SER A 38 -5.47 -26.31 -11.10
N ALA A 39 -6.00 -26.37 -9.88
CA ALA A 39 -5.53 -25.52 -8.78
C ALA A 39 -4.07 -25.79 -8.45
N MET A 40 -3.65 -27.06 -8.36
CA MET A 40 -2.25 -27.43 -8.07
C MET A 40 -1.27 -27.07 -9.20
N VAL A 41 -1.73 -27.05 -10.44
CA VAL A 41 -0.93 -26.56 -11.57
C VAL A 41 -0.81 -25.04 -11.51
N ALA A 42 -1.90 -24.35 -11.16
CA ALA A 42 -1.90 -22.89 -11.01
C ALA A 42 -1.01 -22.41 -9.86
N THR A 43 -0.91 -23.20 -8.77
CA THR A 43 -0.03 -22.91 -7.62
C THR A 43 1.41 -23.42 -7.80
N GLY A 44 1.74 -24.05 -8.94
CA GLY A 44 3.08 -24.58 -9.19
C GLY A 44 3.42 -25.87 -8.44
N GLU A 45 2.48 -26.46 -7.72
CA GLU A 45 2.65 -27.76 -7.03
C GLU A 45 2.72 -28.95 -8.00
N LEU A 46 2.11 -28.78 -9.19
CA LEU A 46 2.18 -29.71 -10.30
C LEU A 46 2.61 -28.98 -11.57
N SER A 47 3.27 -29.70 -12.47
CA SER A 47 3.54 -29.28 -13.84
C SER A 47 3.04 -30.32 -14.84
N MET A 48 2.68 -29.89 -16.06
CA MET A 48 2.33 -30.80 -17.13
C MET A 48 3.50 -30.93 -18.10
N ARG A 49 4.01 -32.15 -18.30
CA ARG A 49 5.06 -32.46 -19.30
C ARG A 49 4.59 -33.62 -20.19
N ASN A 50 4.60 -33.41 -21.50
CA ASN A 50 4.21 -34.43 -22.49
C ASN A 50 2.88 -35.13 -22.19
N GLY A 51 1.86 -34.34 -21.77
CA GLY A 51 0.52 -34.84 -21.45
C GLY A 51 0.36 -35.57 -20.11
N THR A 52 1.41 -35.61 -19.29
CA THR A 52 1.41 -36.19 -17.94
C THR A 52 1.69 -35.14 -16.87
N TYR A 53 1.10 -35.31 -15.69
CA TYR A 53 1.40 -34.50 -14.53
C TYR A 53 2.64 -35.04 -13.81
N VAL A 54 3.51 -34.12 -13.45
CA VAL A 54 4.73 -34.36 -12.67
C VAL A 54 4.72 -33.41 -11.46
N PRO A 55 5.51 -33.68 -10.40
CA PRO A 55 5.69 -32.73 -9.33
C PRO A 55 6.13 -31.37 -9.89
N GLY A 56 5.47 -30.32 -9.41
CA GLY A 56 5.84 -28.94 -9.75
C GLY A 56 7.15 -28.52 -9.07
N PHE A 57 7.68 -27.37 -9.50
CA PHE A 57 8.95 -26.85 -8.98
C PHE A 57 8.91 -26.50 -7.48
N ALA A 58 7.73 -26.22 -6.94
CA ALA A 58 7.54 -25.97 -5.51
C ALA A 58 7.87 -27.16 -4.57
N THR A 59 8.18 -28.32 -5.12
CA THR A 59 8.48 -29.54 -4.35
C THR A 59 9.96 -29.95 -4.38
N TYR A 60 10.81 -29.21 -5.04
CA TYR A 60 12.26 -29.41 -5.05
C TYR A 60 12.91 -28.43 -4.07
N GLU A 61 13.58 -28.92 -3.04
CA GLU A 61 14.51 -28.11 -2.26
C GLU A 61 15.64 -27.63 -3.19
N ASN A 62 15.83 -26.31 -3.23
CA ASN A 62 16.76 -25.62 -4.12
C ASN A 62 18.21 -25.98 -3.77
N ALA A 63 18.81 -26.88 -4.52
CA ALA A 63 20.26 -26.85 -4.69
C ALA A 63 20.54 -25.87 -5.83
N ALA A 64 20.97 -24.65 -5.51
CA ALA A 64 21.39 -23.67 -6.51
C ALA A 64 22.46 -24.29 -7.41
N ALA A 65 22.33 -24.14 -8.75
CA ALA A 65 23.39 -24.53 -9.66
C ALA A 65 24.69 -23.79 -9.26
N PRO A 66 25.85 -24.44 -9.27
CA PRO A 66 27.10 -23.81 -8.85
C PRO A 66 27.34 -22.52 -9.65
N ASN A 67 27.69 -21.43 -8.97
CA ASN A 67 27.92 -20.08 -9.51
C ASN A 67 26.68 -19.35 -10.05
N THR A 68 25.47 -19.55 -9.50
CA THR A 68 24.29 -18.77 -9.83
C THR A 68 23.75 -18.01 -8.61
N ILE A 69 23.06 -16.89 -8.87
CA ILE A 69 22.48 -16.03 -7.85
C ILE A 69 20.95 -16.21 -7.90
N PRO A 70 20.30 -16.58 -6.77
CA PRO A 70 18.83 -16.60 -6.68
C PRO A 70 18.25 -15.19 -6.82
N CYS A 71 17.29 -15.02 -7.72
CA CYS A 71 16.68 -13.74 -8.02
C CYS A 71 15.19 -13.89 -8.29
N THR A 72 14.50 -12.74 -8.26
CA THR A 72 13.13 -12.63 -8.75
C THR A 72 13.13 -11.69 -9.96
N LEU A 73 12.56 -12.10 -11.11
CA LEU A 73 12.39 -11.20 -12.24
C LEU A 73 11.33 -10.16 -11.90
N VAL A 74 11.72 -8.89 -11.77
CA VAL A 74 10.82 -7.81 -11.32
C VAL A 74 10.28 -6.96 -12.46
N LYS A 75 10.99 -6.92 -13.59
CA LYS A 75 10.58 -6.13 -14.75
C LYS A 75 10.94 -6.85 -16.05
N LEU A 76 10.01 -6.77 -17.00
CA LEU A 76 10.18 -7.29 -18.36
C LEU A 76 9.81 -6.21 -19.37
N ALA A 77 10.67 -6.04 -20.37
CA ALA A 77 10.43 -5.26 -21.59
C ALA A 77 10.78 -6.11 -22.81
N ALA A 78 10.37 -5.69 -23.99
CA ALA A 78 10.59 -6.47 -25.23
C ALA A 78 12.06 -6.91 -25.48
N ARG A 79 13.03 -6.14 -25.00
CA ARG A 79 14.46 -6.35 -25.26
C ARG A 79 15.33 -6.58 -24.03
N PHE A 80 14.78 -6.52 -22.82
CA PHE A 80 15.53 -6.71 -21.57
C PHE A 80 14.61 -6.95 -20.39
N GLY A 81 15.18 -7.41 -19.27
CA GLY A 81 14.53 -7.50 -17.98
C GLY A 81 15.46 -7.06 -16.85
N PHE A 82 14.88 -6.90 -15.65
CA PHE A 82 15.63 -6.71 -14.42
C PHE A 82 15.23 -7.79 -13.42
N ALA A 83 16.23 -8.39 -12.79
CA ALA A 83 16.05 -9.37 -11.74
C ALA A 83 16.59 -8.82 -10.43
N SER A 84 15.75 -8.78 -9.41
CA SER A 84 16.16 -8.38 -8.07
C SER A 84 16.75 -9.58 -7.34
N ARG A 85 17.93 -9.41 -6.75
CA ARG A 85 18.60 -10.47 -5.97
C ARG A 85 17.85 -10.74 -4.68
N ASP A 86 17.70 -12.01 -4.34
CA ASP A 86 17.02 -12.41 -3.10
C ASP A 86 17.83 -12.08 -1.83
N ASP A 87 19.15 -11.81 -1.96
CA ASP A 87 20.03 -11.32 -0.89
C ASP A 87 19.99 -9.79 -0.68
N GLY A 88 19.27 -9.06 -1.55
CA GLY A 88 19.10 -7.62 -1.44
C GLY A 88 20.26 -6.76 -1.97
N GLU A 89 21.30 -7.36 -2.58
CA GLU A 89 22.46 -6.64 -3.12
C GLU A 89 22.22 -5.96 -4.49
N GLY A 90 20.98 -5.55 -4.78
CA GLY A 90 20.63 -4.79 -5.97
C GLY A 90 20.03 -5.61 -7.10
N ASP A 91 19.84 -4.94 -8.26
CA ASP A 91 19.21 -5.53 -9.43
C ASP A 91 20.24 -5.95 -10.49
N ILE A 92 19.95 -7.05 -11.19
CA ILE A 92 20.75 -7.54 -12.31
C ILE A 92 20.01 -7.22 -13.60
N PHE A 93 20.69 -6.55 -14.55
CA PHE A 93 20.19 -6.36 -15.91
C PHE A 93 20.31 -7.65 -16.72
N ILE A 94 19.22 -8.05 -17.39
CA ILE A 94 19.18 -9.26 -18.21
C ILE A 94 18.81 -8.86 -19.65
N PRO A 95 19.71 -9.02 -20.62
CA PRO A 95 19.40 -8.79 -22.03
C PRO A 95 18.27 -9.71 -22.51
N GLY A 96 17.43 -9.24 -23.45
CA GLY A 96 16.26 -10.00 -23.90
C GLY A 96 16.56 -11.43 -24.38
N ARG A 97 17.71 -11.62 -25.05
CA ARG A 97 18.19 -12.96 -25.49
C ARG A 97 18.58 -13.89 -24.34
N ALA A 98 18.91 -13.32 -23.17
CA ALA A 98 19.35 -14.02 -21.97
C ALA A 98 18.24 -14.26 -20.95
N LEU A 99 17.00 -13.83 -21.25
CA LEU A 99 15.82 -14.04 -20.39
C LEU A 99 15.30 -15.48 -20.47
N HIS A 100 15.54 -16.20 -21.56
CA HIS A 100 15.08 -17.58 -21.79
C HIS A 100 13.60 -17.81 -21.48
N GLY A 101 12.74 -16.81 -21.82
CA GLY A 101 11.31 -16.86 -21.60
C GLY A 101 10.86 -16.66 -20.14
N ALA A 102 11.75 -16.20 -19.27
CA ALA A 102 11.38 -15.84 -17.91
C ALA A 102 10.39 -14.66 -17.87
N MET A 103 9.43 -14.73 -16.95
CA MET A 103 8.33 -13.78 -16.79
C MET A 103 8.42 -13.03 -15.47
N PRO A 104 7.79 -11.85 -15.34
CA PRO A 104 7.73 -11.13 -14.08
C PRO A 104 7.18 -12.00 -12.94
N ASN A 105 7.80 -11.86 -11.76
CA ASN A 105 7.57 -12.65 -10.56
C ASN A 105 8.01 -14.13 -10.64
N ASP A 106 8.69 -14.55 -11.71
CA ASP A 106 9.40 -15.83 -11.68
C ASP A 106 10.55 -15.77 -10.68
N LYS A 107 10.70 -16.84 -9.88
CA LYS A 107 11.95 -17.10 -9.16
C LYS A 107 12.92 -17.76 -10.13
N ILE A 108 14.12 -17.20 -10.25
CA ILE A 108 15.10 -17.57 -11.25
C ILE A 108 16.50 -17.69 -10.65
N ASN A 109 17.32 -18.53 -11.24
CA ASN A 109 18.75 -18.55 -11.00
C ASN A 109 19.47 -17.79 -12.13
N VAL A 110 20.23 -16.76 -11.76
CA VAL A 110 20.96 -15.90 -12.71
C VAL A 110 22.45 -16.15 -12.60
N LYS A 111 23.13 -16.32 -13.75
CA LYS A 111 24.58 -16.34 -13.86
C LYS A 111 25.06 -14.99 -14.35
N LEU A 112 25.96 -14.34 -13.61
CA LEU A 112 26.55 -13.08 -14.03
C LEU A 112 27.49 -13.28 -15.23
N PHE A 113 27.56 -12.27 -16.09
CA PHE A 113 28.57 -12.21 -17.16
C PHE A 113 29.91 -11.72 -16.60
N ASP A 114 30.99 -12.34 -17.04
CA ASP A 114 32.36 -11.94 -16.64
C ASP A 114 32.70 -10.53 -17.14
N HIS A 115 32.10 -10.10 -18.26
CA HIS A 115 32.30 -8.80 -18.88
C HIS A 115 30.97 -8.15 -19.19
N PRO A 116 30.42 -7.33 -18.26
CA PRO A 116 29.19 -6.56 -18.50
C PRO A 116 29.45 -5.47 -19.56
N ARG A 117 28.40 -5.08 -20.29
CA ARG A 117 28.50 -4.04 -21.34
C ARG A 117 28.75 -2.65 -20.77
N VAL A 118 28.27 -2.40 -19.55
CA VAL A 118 28.49 -1.16 -18.81
C VAL A 118 29.37 -1.51 -17.63
N GLU A 119 30.53 -0.90 -17.57
CA GLU A 119 31.49 -1.11 -16.49
C GLU A 119 30.86 -0.72 -15.14
N GLY A 120 30.96 -1.61 -14.15
CA GLY A 120 30.36 -1.41 -12.83
C GLY A 120 28.88 -1.81 -12.72
N SER A 121 28.23 -2.27 -13.78
CA SER A 121 26.86 -2.80 -13.73
C SER A 121 26.83 -4.32 -13.54
N SER A 122 25.79 -4.84 -12.86
CA SER A 122 25.51 -6.27 -12.81
C SER A 122 24.68 -6.68 -14.02
N GLU A 123 25.24 -7.51 -14.90
CA GLU A 123 24.58 -8.04 -16.09
C GLU A 123 24.69 -9.58 -16.09
N GLY A 124 23.63 -10.29 -16.48
CA GLY A 124 23.64 -11.76 -16.44
C GLY A 124 22.61 -12.42 -17.35
N GLU A 125 22.55 -13.75 -17.28
CA GLU A 125 21.59 -14.59 -17.99
C GLU A 125 20.79 -15.47 -17.02
N VAL A 126 19.54 -15.73 -17.35
CA VAL A 126 18.68 -16.69 -16.64
C VAL A 126 19.15 -18.10 -17.02
N VAL A 127 19.62 -18.85 -16.04
CA VAL A 127 20.02 -20.25 -16.25
C VAL A 127 18.83 -21.17 -16.04
N GLU A 128 17.98 -20.84 -15.09
CA GLU A 128 16.85 -21.68 -14.72
C GLU A 128 15.70 -20.82 -14.13
N VAL A 129 14.46 -21.18 -14.45
CA VAL A 129 13.26 -20.70 -13.75
C VAL A 129 12.90 -21.72 -12.68
N THR A 130 13.15 -21.39 -11.42
CA THR A 130 12.94 -22.31 -10.29
C THR A 130 11.48 -22.38 -9.85
N VAL A 131 10.79 -21.21 -9.81
CA VAL A 131 9.35 -21.13 -9.53
C VAL A 131 8.70 -20.23 -10.59
N PRO A 132 7.96 -20.82 -11.56
CA PRO A 132 7.32 -20.05 -12.60
C PRO A 132 6.04 -19.35 -12.10
N ASN A 133 5.90 -18.07 -12.41
CA ASN A 133 4.61 -17.39 -12.34
C ASN A 133 3.87 -17.62 -13.67
N ASN A 134 2.73 -18.28 -13.62
CA ASN A 134 1.92 -18.55 -14.82
C ASN A 134 0.63 -17.72 -14.88
N ARG A 135 0.31 -16.95 -13.85
CA ARG A 135 -0.94 -16.20 -13.72
C ARG A 135 -0.70 -14.73 -14.01
N PHE A 136 -1.38 -14.21 -15.01
CA PHE A 136 -1.25 -12.82 -15.45
C PHE A 136 -2.61 -12.22 -15.79
N ALA A 137 -2.68 -10.89 -15.74
CA ALA A 137 -3.72 -10.11 -16.39
C ALA A 137 -3.15 -9.46 -17.66
N GLY A 138 -4.02 -9.11 -18.59
CA GLY A 138 -3.61 -8.46 -19.83
C GLY A 138 -4.78 -8.04 -20.70
N THR A 139 -4.47 -7.40 -21.82
CA THR A 139 -5.45 -6.93 -22.79
C THR A 139 -5.39 -7.79 -24.05
N VAL A 140 -6.55 -8.19 -24.54
CA VAL A 140 -6.67 -8.99 -25.77
C VAL A 140 -6.37 -8.12 -26.99
N CYS A 141 -5.46 -8.57 -27.82
CA CYS A 141 -4.97 -7.85 -29.00
C CYS A 141 -4.76 -8.80 -30.18
N LEU A 142 -4.28 -8.27 -31.30
CA LEU A 142 -3.80 -9.07 -32.41
C LEU A 142 -2.27 -9.20 -32.37
N SER A 143 -1.79 -10.40 -32.68
CA SER A 143 -0.38 -10.63 -32.98
C SER A 143 -0.03 -10.06 -34.37
N GLU A 144 1.24 -10.03 -34.73
CA GLU A 144 1.71 -9.51 -36.02
C GLU A 144 1.10 -10.25 -37.24
N ASP A 145 0.78 -11.52 -37.07
CA ASP A 145 0.15 -12.37 -38.09
C ASP A 145 -1.38 -12.39 -38.04
N GLY A 146 -2.00 -11.45 -37.27
CA GLY A 146 -3.44 -11.25 -37.20
C GLY A 146 -4.19 -12.28 -36.36
N ARG A 147 -3.53 -13.10 -35.56
CA ARG A 147 -4.16 -14.05 -34.64
C ARG A 147 -4.47 -13.40 -33.30
N MET A 148 -5.49 -13.91 -32.61
CA MET A 148 -5.81 -13.49 -31.26
C MET A 148 -4.65 -13.76 -30.31
N ALA A 149 -4.27 -12.75 -29.58
CA ALA A 149 -3.18 -12.77 -28.61
C ALA A 149 -3.57 -11.96 -27.37
N VAL A 150 -2.82 -12.09 -26.29
CA VAL A 150 -2.93 -11.26 -25.10
C VAL A 150 -1.60 -10.60 -24.84
N GLU A 151 -1.63 -9.30 -24.55
CA GLU A 151 -0.50 -8.52 -24.08
C GLU A 151 -0.58 -8.43 -22.54
N PRO A 152 0.39 -9.02 -21.80
CA PRO A 152 0.38 -8.98 -20.35
C PRO A 152 0.57 -7.56 -19.83
N ASP A 153 -0.12 -7.19 -18.75
CA ASP A 153 0.04 -5.91 -18.11
C ASP A 153 1.48 -5.71 -17.62
N GLY A 154 2.03 -4.52 -17.89
CA GLY A 154 3.41 -4.19 -17.54
C GLY A 154 4.50 -4.81 -18.45
N CYS A 155 4.12 -5.62 -19.46
CA CYS A 155 5.04 -6.27 -20.40
C CYS A 155 4.82 -5.75 -21.84
N ARG A 156 5.05 -4.46 -22.04
CA ARG A 156 4.78 -3.81 -23.34
C ARG A 156 5.52 -4.51 -24.51
N ASP A 157 4.82 -4.66 -25.63
CA ASP A 157 5.30 -5.32 -26.87
C ASP A 157 5.60 -6.82 -26.72
N VAL A 158 5.15 -7.45 -25.63
CA VAL A 158 5.23 -8.89 -25.40
C VAL A 158 3.84 -9.49 -25.59
N LYS A 159 3.63 -10.31 -26.62
CA LYS A 159 2.32 -10.87 -26.95
C LYS A 159 2.34 -12.40 -26.94
N PHE A 160 1.34 -13.00 -26.30
CA PHE A 160 1.17 -14.44 -26.23
C PHE A 160 -0.04 -14.86 -27.04
N LEU A 161 0.14 -15.82 -27.94
CA LEU A 161 -0.97 -16.36 -28.72
C LEU A 161 -1.96 -17.08 -27.79
N LEU A 162 -3.24 -16.76 -27.97
CA LEU A 162 -4.31 -17.41 -27.23
C LEU A 162 -4.61 -18.80 -27.80
N ALA A 163 -4.78 -19.77 -26.91
CA ALA A 163 -5.28 -21.09 -27.28
C ALA A 163 -6.75 -20.98 -27.70
N LYS A 164 -7.16 -21.74 -28.73
CA LYS A 164 -8.57 -21.76 -29.19
C LYS A 164 -9.53 -22.22 -28.08
N GLN A 165 -9.10 -23.19 -27.29
CA GLN A 165 -9.88 -23.69 -26.14
C GLN A 165 -9.69 -22.74 -24.95
N GLY A 166 -10.77 -22.17 -24.42
CA GLY A 166 -10.77 -21.21 -23.31
C GLY A 166 -10.74 -19.73 -23.74
N SER A 167 -10.77 -19.44 -25.06
CA SER A 167 -10.86 -18.07 -25.60
C SER A 167 -12.22 -17.79 -26.25
N GLU A 168 -13.24 -18.59 -25.95
CA GLU A 168 -14.59 -18.42 -26.48
C GLU A 168 -15.25 -17.16 -25.90
N GLY A 169 -15.84 -16.33 -26.76
CA GLY A 169 -16.50 -15.08 -26.33
C GLY A 169 -15.56 -13.95 -25.89
N VAL A 170 -14.27 -14.04 -26.21
CA VAL A 170 -13.28 -12.98 -25.95
C VAL A 170 -13.14 -12.09 -27.19
N HIS A 171 -13.14 -10.77 -27.00
CA HIS A 171 -13.05 -9.78 -28.06
C HIS A 171 -11.77 -8.95 -27.94
N LEU A 172 -11.40 -8.28 -29.03
CA LEU A 172 -10.30 -7.32 -29.01
C LEU A 172 -10.61 -6.19 -28.02
N GLY A 173 -9.61 -5.81 -27.22
CA GLY A 173 -9.77 -4.79 -26.18
C GLY A 173 -10.35 -5.34 -24.87
N ASP A 174 -10.72 -6.63 -24.78
CA ASP A 174 -11.14 -7.20 -23.51
C ASP A 174 -9.96 -7.30 -22.53
N LYS A 175 -10.21 -6.92 -21.28
CA LYS A 175 -9.33 -7.15 -20.13
C LYS A 175 -9.58 -8.54 -19.58
N VAL A 176 -8.52 -9.35 -19.47
CA VAL A 176 -8.63 -10.77 -19.11
C VAL A 176 -7.57 -11.21 -18.12
N GLY A 177 -7.95 -12.17 -17.26
CA GLY A 177 -7.02 -13.01 -16.52
C GLY A 177 -6.69 -14.26 -17.33
N PHE A 178 -5.41 -14.59 -17.44
CA PHE A 178 -4.97 -15.74 -18.23
C PHE A 178 -3.84 -16.52 -17.53
N LEU A 179 -3.70 -17.77 -17.96
CA LEU A 179 -2.60 -18.64 -17.57
C LEU A 179 -1.69 -18.91 -18.76
N ILE A 180 -0.38 -18.92 -18.54
CA ILE A 180 0.58 -19.44 -19.52
C ILE A 180 0.47 -20.96 -19.49
N THR A 181 -0.04 -21.53 -20.59
CA THR A 181 -0.25 -22.97 -20.75
C THR A 181 0.94 -23.70 -21.34
N HIS A 182 1.79 -22.97 -22.06
CA HIS A 182 3.04 -23.44 -22.61
C HIS A 182 4.10 -22.35 -22.52
N ARG A 183 5.24 -22.67 -21.94
CA ARG A 183 6.42 -21.79 -21.89
C ARG A 183 7.45 -22.21 -22.93
N GLY A 184 7.86 -21.26 -23.76
CA GLY A 184 8.99 -21.42 -24.67
C GLY A 184 10.23 -20.67 -24.20
N ASN A 185 11.34 -20.87 -24.88
CA ASN A 185 12.58 -20.15 -24.62
C ASN A 185 12.55 -18.67 -25.06
N ARG A 186 11.57 -18.29 -25.88
CA ARG A 186 11.29 -16.91 -26.28
C ARG A 186 9.88 -16.56 -25.84
N HIS A 187 9.64 -15.32 -25.50
CA HIS A 187 8.30 -14.86 -25.08
C HIS A 187 7.25 -15.07 -26.19
N SER A 188 7.63 -14.92 -27.48
CA SER A 188 6.76 -15.21 -28.63
C SER A 188 6.27 -16.67 -28.73
N ASP A 189 7.00 -17.59 -28.10
CA ASP A 189 6.68 -19.02 -28.11
C ASP A 189 5.69 -19.40 -26.99
N HIS A 190 5.45 -18.50 -26.05
CA HIS A 190 4.46 -18.72 -25.00
C HIS A 190 3.05 -18.84 -25.59
N ARG A 191 2.22 -19.65 -24.93
CA ARG A 191 0.77 -19.82 -25.22
C ARG A 191 0.00 -19.57 -23.98
N ALA A 192 -1.10 -18.86 -24.11
CA ALA A 192 -1.96 -18.47 -23.01
C ALA A 192 -3.39 -19.01 -23.22
N ALA A 193 -4.07 -19.26 -22.11
CA ALA A 193 -5.51 -19.52 -22.08
C ALA A 193 -6.18 -18.55 -21.13
N VAL A 194 -7.26 -17.93 -21.57
CA VAL A 194 -8.07 -17.05 -20.74
C VAL A 194 -8.80 -17.89 -19.70
N VAL A 195 -8.77 -17.47 -18.45
CA VAL A 195 -9.46 -18.13 -17.32
C VAL A 195 -10.50 -17.23 -16.68
N GLU A 196 -10.38 -15.92 -16.89
CA GLU A 196 -11.32 -14.94 -16.36
C GLU A 196 -11.45 -13.77 -17.33
N LYS A 197 -12.68 -13.25 -17.49
CA LYS A 197 -12.98 -12.10 -18.35
C LYS A 197 -13.53 -10.99 -17.46
N PHE A 198 -12.89 -9.84 -17.48
CA PHE A 198 -13.30 -8.70 -16.66
C PHE A 198 -14.24 -7.75 -17.41
N GLY A 199 -13.95 -7.44 -18.69
CA GLY A 199 -14.74 -6.54 -19.54
C GLY A 199 -13.86 -5.74 -20.48
N SER A 200 -14.33 -4.58 -20.96
CA SER A 200 -13.54 -3.72 -21.83
C SER A 200 -12.41 -3.03 -21.07
N SER A 201 -11.24 -2.95 -21.68
CA SER A 201 -10.09 -2.19 -21.17
C SER A 201 -10.28 -0.67 -21.17
N ASP A 202 -11.39 -0.19 -21.73
CA ASP A 202 -11.75 1.25 -21.69
C ASP A 202 -12.33 1.68 -20.35
N TYR A 203 -12.57 0.73 -19.42
CA TYR A 203 -13.13 1.00 -18.10
C TYR A 203 -12.13 0.74 -16.99
N ALA A 204 -11.88 1.77 -16.18
CA ALA A 204 -10.97 1.69 -15.05
C ALA A 204 -11.38 0.60 -14.04
N SER A 205 -12.68 0.41 -13.81
CA SER A 205 -13.21 -0.62 -12.92
C SER A 205 -12.83 -2.05 -13.36
N GLU A 206 -12.84 -2.32 -14.67
CA GLU A 206 -12.49 -3.63 -15.24
C GLU A 206 -10.96 -3.85 -15.21
N CYS A 207 -10.20 -2.78 -15.50
CA CYS A 207 -8.75 -2.79 -15.38
C CYS A 207 -8.29 -2.97 -13.92
N ALA A 208 -8.99 -2.37 -12.95
CA ALA A 208 -8.71 -2.57 -11.53
C ALA A 208 -8.88 -4.03 -11.10
N LYS A 209 -9.96 -4.71 -11.53
CA LYS A 209 -10.14 -6.16 -11.30
C LYS A 209 -8.97 -6.98 -11.86
N ALA A 210 -8.48 -6.60 -13.04
CA ALA A 210 -7.33 -7.24 -13.68
C ALA A 210 -6.05 -7.05 -12.86
N ILE A 211 -5.78 -5.85 -12.33
CA ILE A 211 -4.65 -5.59 -11.42
C ILE A 211 -4.73 -6.48 -10.19
N LEU A 212 -5.89 -6.53 -9.52
CA LEU A 212 -6.09 -7.35 -8.34
C LEU A 212 -5.86 -8.84 -8.64
N TYR A 213 -6.38 -9.32 -9.79
CA TYR A 213 -6.16 -10.69 -10.25
C TYR A 213 -4.68 -10.98 -10.53
N GLY A 214 -4.01 -10.14 -11.32
CA GLY A 214 -2.60 -10.31 -11.70
C GLY A 214 -1.64 -10.28 -10.51
N ARG A 215 -2.01 -9.55 -9.45
CA ARG A 215 -1.26 -9.49 -8.18
C ARG A 215 -1.71 -10.55 -7.16
N SER A 216 -2.60 -11.44 -7.54
CA SER A 216 -3.14 -12.52 -6.67
C SER A 216 -3.70 -11.99 -5.35
N VAL A 217 -4.36 -10.81 -5.39
CA VAL A 217 -5.02 -10.24 -4.23
C VAL A 217 -6.19 -11.12 -3.82
N ARG A 218 -6.30 -11.43 -2.53
CA ARG A 218 -7.40 -12.19 -1.95
C ARG A 218 -8.63 -11.29 -1.82
N GLN A 219 -9.52 -11.32 -2.80
CA GLN A 219 -10.74 -10.49 -2.79
C GLN A 219 -11.84 -11.06 -1.90
N GLU A 220 -11.94 -12.40 -1.84
CA GLU A 220 -12.93 -13.11 -1.03
C GLU A 220 -12.25 -13.76 0.19
N PHE A 221 -13.06 -13.99 1.23
CA PHE A 221 -12.61 -14.73 2.40
C PHE A 221 -12.85 -16.24 2.19
N PRO A 222 -11.94 -17.10 2.68
CA PRO A 222 -12.14 -18.53 2.70
C PRO A 222 -13.41 -18.95 3.46
N PRO A 223 -14.07 -20.07 3.07
CA PRO A 223 -15.29 -20.52 3.73
C PRO A 223 -15.16 -20.72 5.25
N GLU A 224 -14.03 -21.21 5.73
CA GLU A 224 -13.74 -21.41 7.15
C GLU A 224 -13.70 -20.09 7.93
N VAL A 225 -13.20 -19.02 7.30
CA VAL A 225 -13.16 -17.67 7.87
C VAL A 225 -14.57 -17.09 7.96
N LEU A 226 -15.37 -17.26 6.89
CA LEU A 226 -16.75 -16.80 6.87
C LEU A 226 -17.63 -17.57 7.87
N GLU A 227 -17.37 -18.86 8.06
CA GLU A 227 -18.08 -19.68 9.06
C GLU A 227 -17.78 -19.19 10.48
N GLU A 228 -16.52 -18.90 10.78
CA GLU A 228 -16.14 -18.33 12.09
C GLU A 228 -16.73 -16.92 12.29
N ALA A 229 -16.75 -16.09 11.23
CA ALA A 229 -17.31 -14.74 11.27
C ALA A 229 -18.81 -14.71 11.54
N ARG A 230 -19.58 -15.75 11.13
CA ARG A 230 -21.03 -15.85 11.38
C ARG A 230 -21.40 -15.82 12.86
N ALA A 231 -20.50 -16.25 13.74
CA ALA A 231 -20.72 -16.15 15.19
C ALA A 231 -20.91 -14.68 15.67
N TYR A 232 -20.50 -13.73 14.85
CA TYR A 232 -20.56 -12.29 15.13
C TYR A 232 -21.69 -11.58 14.35
N ASP A 233 -22.52 -12.30 13.60
CA ASP A 233 -23.68 -11.71 12.94
C ASP A 233 -24.64 -11.11 13.99
N ASN A 234 -24.80 -9.76 13.96
CA ASN A 234 -25.60 -9.02 14.94
C ASN A 234 -25.24 -9.29 16.41
N ALA A 235 -24.00 -9.68 16.68
CA ALA A 235 -23.53 -9.95 18.03
C ALA A 235 -23.46 -8.68 18.87
N THR A 236 -23.75 -8.83 20.15
CA THR A 236 -23.51 -7.83 21.20
C THR A 236 -22.37 -8.28 22.10
N ILE A 237 -21.81 -7.35 22.86
CA ILE A 237 -20.74 -7.69 23.80
C ILE A 237 -21.24 -8.66 24.87
N ASP A 238 -20.39 -9.62 25.26
CA ASP A 238 -20.69 -10.53 26.35
C ASP A 238 -20.74 -9.76 27.69
N PRO A 239 -21.87 -9.75 28.42
CA PRO A 239 -21.97 -9.06 29.74
C PRO A 239 -20.93 -9.55 30.74
N ALA A 240 -20.56 -10.83 30.72
CA ALA A 240 -19.57 -11.38 31.63
C ALA A 240 -18.14 -10.87 31.30
N GLU A 241 -17.86 -10.63 30.05
CA GLU A 241 -16.61 -9.98 29.63
C GLU A 241 -16.63 -8.48 29.94
N ALA A 242 -17.75 -7.81 29.67
CA ALA A 242 -17.91 -6.40 29.97
C ALA A 242 -17.69 -6.11 31.47
N ALA A 243 -18.19 -6.97 32.37
CA ALA A 243 -18.03 -6.82 33.82
C ALA A 243 -16.57 -6.91 34.32
N LYS A 244 -15.64 -7.46 33.53
CA LYS A 244 -14.20 -7.53 33.85
C LYS A 244 -13.43 -6.29 33.47
N ARG A 245 -14.05 -5.41 32.68
CA ARG A 245 -13.39 -4.27 32.04
C ARG A 245 -13.72 -2.96 32.77
N LEU A 246 -12.88 -1.95 32.50
CA LEU A 246 -13.16 -0.61 32.97
C LEU A 246 -14.40 -0.05 32.23
N ASP A 247 -15.47 0.26 32.98
CA ASP A 247 -16.67 0.85 32.39
C ASP A 247 -16.48 2.34 32.14
N LEU A 248 -16.42 2.73 30.88
CA LEU A 248 -16.27 4.11 30.41
C LEU A 248 -17.52 4.61 29.68
N ARG A 249 -18.64 3.88 29.71
CA ARG A 249 -19.90 4.25 29.04
C ARG A 249 -20.50 5.55 29.53
N GLY A 250 -20.18 5.95 30.76
CA GLY A 250 -20.61 7.22 31.34
C GLY A 250 -19.86 8.46 30.82
N ILE A 251 -18.72 8.28 30.18
CA ILE A 251 -17.89 9.35 29.64
C ILE A 251 -18.39 9.76 28.25
N PRO A 252 -18.40 11.07 27.90
CA PRO A 252 -18.77 11.52 26.57
C PRO A 252 -17.66 11.23 25.52
N ILE A 253 -17.58 9.96 25.12
CA ILE A 253 -16.69 9.43 24.09
C ILE A 253 -17.37 9.56 22.74
N PHE A 254 -16.63 9.89 21.69
CA PHE A 254 -17.14 9.95 20.32
C PHE A 254 -16.06 9.66 19.29
N THR A 255 -16.49 9.35 18.07
CA THR A 255 -15.61 9.09 16.92
C THR A 255 -15.60 10.27 15.97
N ILE A 256 -14.55 10.45 15.16
CA ILE A 256 -14.50 11.45 14.08
C ILE A 256 -13.86 10.80 12.86
N ASP A 257 -14.67 10.62 11.80
CA ASP A 257 -14.27 9.93 10.57
C ASP A 257 -14.86 10.61 9.32
N SER A 258 -14.61 10.03 8.14
CA SER A 258 -15.37 10.36 6.94
C SER A 258 -16.82 9.86 7.07
N ALA A 259 -17.76 10.52 6.43
CA ALA A 259 -19.18 10.17 6.52
C ALA A 259 -19.44 8.71 6.08
N GLU A 260 -18.70 8.24 5.08
CA GLU A 260 -18.82 6.93 4.47
C GLU A 260 -18.17 5.79 5.27
N THR A 261 -17.27 6.11 6.24
CA THR A 261 -16.53 5.12 7.03
C THR A 261 -17.50 4.23 7.84
N LYS A 262 -17.28 2.91 7.75
CA LYS A 262 -18.03 1.88 8.47
C LYS A 262 -17.20 1.08 9.45
N ASP A 263 -15.90 1.02 9.25
CA ASP A 263 -14.88 0.31 10.01
C ASP A 263 -14.14 1.28 10.96
N ILE A 264 -14.87 1.74 11.99
CA ILE A 264 -14.41 2.78 12.90
C ILE A 264 -13.50 2.15 13.96
N ASP A 265 -12.20 2.43 13.86
CA ASP A 265 -11.16 1.89 14.74
C ASP A 265 -11.03 2.66 16.04
N ASP A 266 -11.23 3.98 16.06
CA ASP A 266 -10.86 4.86 17.16
C ASP A 266 -11.98 5.82 17.60
N ALA A 267 -11.99 6.08 18.89
CA ALA A 267 -12.83 7.08 19.56
C ALA A 267 -11.99 7.85 20.57
N ILE A 268 -12.43 9.05 20.89
CA ILE A 268 -11.71 9.97 21.77
C ILE A 268 -12.59 10.51 22.89
N SER A 269 -11.95 10.89 23.99
CA SER A 269 -12.52 11.72 25.04
C SER A 269 -11.46 12.67 25.58
N LEU A 270 -11.84 13.88 25.92
CA LEU A 270 -10.94 14.87 26.50
C LEU A 270 -11.59 15.60 27.66
N GLN A 271 -10.88 15.68 28.76
CA GLN A 271 -11.25 16.48 29.91
C GLN A 271 -10.14 17.47 30.26
N LYS A 272 -10.47 18.75 30.39
CA LYS A 272 -9.57 19.76 30.94
C LYS A 272 -9.49 19.63 32.44
N LEU A 273 -8.28 19.71 32.98
CA LEU A 273 -8.00 19.63 34.40
C LEU A 273 -7.31 20.94 34.85
N ASP A 274 -7.21 21.15 36.15
CA ASP A 274 -6.56 22.36 36.71
C ASP A 274 -5.08 22.43 36.33
N ASP A 275 -4.40 21.27 36.11
CA ASP A 275 -2.98 21.14 35.83
C ASP A 275 -2.66 20.54 34.47
N GLY A 276 -3.61 20.56 33.53
CA GLY A 276 -3.43 20.03 32.19
C GLY A 276 -4.66 19.35 31.60
N TYR A 277 -4.49 18.14 31.04
CA TYR A 277 -5.55 17.43 30.33
C TYR A 277 -5.56 15.95 30.67
N GLU A 278 -6.71 15.33 30.59
CA GLU A 278 -6.89 13.88 30.52
C GLU A 278 -7.45 13.53 29.14
N LEU A 279 -6.60 12.94 28.30
CA LEU A 279 -6.95 12.49 26.94
C LEU A 279 -7.14 10.97 26.95
N GLY A 280 -8.30 10.51 26.54
CA GLY A 280 -8.61 9.11 26.28
C GLY A 280 -8.58 8.85 24.78
N VAL A 281 -7.80 7.86 24.35
CA VAL A 281 -7.84 7.27 23.01
C VAL A 281 -8.30 5.84 23.15
N HIS A 282 -9.47 5.53 22.59
CA HIS A 282 -10.19 4.27 22.76
C HIS A 282 -10.22 3.54 21.43
N ILE A 283 -9.51 2.42 21.34
CA ILE A 283 -9.35 1.65 20.12
C ILE A 283 -10.19 0.38 20.18
N ALA A 284 -10.84 0.02 19.09
CA ALA A 284 -11.57 -1.24 18.94
C ALA A 284 -10.73 -2.43 19.43
N ASP A 285 -11.22 -3.23 20.36
CA ASP A 285 -10.46 -4.38 20.88
C ASP A 285 -10.61 -5.61 19.97
N VAL A 286 -10.11 -5.51 18.76
CA VAL A 286 -10.12 -6.57 17.75
C VAL A 286 -9.42 -7.84 18.27
N SER A 287 -8.41 -7.69 19.15
CA SER A 287 -7.67 -8.81 19.72
C SER A 287 -8.51 -9.72 20.61
N HIS A 288 -9.65 -9.23 21.10
CA HIS A 288 -10.61 -10.04 21.84
C HIS A 288 -11.33 -11.04 20.94
N TYR A 289 -11.66 -10.66 19.72
CA TYR A 289 -12.44 -11.45 18.77
C TYR A 289 -11.55 -12.31 17.86
N VAL A 290 -10.49 -11.73 17.32
CA VAL A 290 -9.53 -12.40 16.42
C VAL A 290 -8.44 -13.08 17.25
N ARG A 291 -8.67 -14.35 17.62
CA ARG A 291 -7.79 -15.11 18.51
C ARG A 291 -6.64 -15.77 17.77
N PRO A 292 -5.44 -15.88 18.37
CA PRO A 292 -4.35 -16.67 17.80
C PRO A 292 -4.80 -18.11 17.48
N GLY A 293 -4.44 -18.60 16.29
CA GLY A 293 -4.76 -19.96 15.83
C GLY A 293 -6.19 -20.10 15.25
N SER A 294 -7.01 -19.02 15.22
CA SER A 294 -8.30 -19.04 14.55
C SER A 294 -8.16 -18.83 13.04
N ALA A 295 -9.14 -19.24 12.24
CA ALA A 295 -9.17 -19.00 10.80
C ALA A 295 -9.19 -17.49 10.48
N LEU A 296 -9.91 -16.70 11.27
CA LEU A 296 -9.91 -15.23 11.21
C LEU A 296 -8.50 -14.66 11.37
N ASN A 297 -7.73 -15.17 12.33
CA ASN A 297 -6.36 -14.70 12.55
C ASN A 297 -5.41 -15.08 11.40
N GLU A 298 -5.48 -16.30 10.91
CA GLU A 298 -4.62 -16.76 9.83
C GLU A 298 -4.84 -15.93 8.56
N GLU A 299 -6.10 -15.67 8.22
CA GLU A 299 -6.45 -14.82 7.07
C GLU A 299 -6.07 -13.35 7.31
N ALA A 300 -6.30 -12.80 8.49
CA ALA A 300 -5.87 -11.44 8.83
C ALA A 300 -4.35 -11.28 8.72
N PHE A 301 -3.58 -12.27 9.16
CA PHE A 301 -2.12 -12.29 9.01
C PHE A 301 -1.69 -12.36 7.54
N GLU A 302 -2.36 -13.20 6.74
CA GLU A 302 -2.06 -13.31 5.31
C GLU A 302 -2.36 -12.02 4.54
N ARG A 303 -3.46 -11.33 4.86
CA ARG A 303 -3.79 -10.01 4.29
C ARG A 303 -2.90 -8.90 4.84
N ALA A 304 -2.64 -8.91 6.13
CA ALA A 304 -1.87 -7.98 6.95
C ALA A 304 -2.35 -6.50 6.92
N THR A 305 -3.07 -6.09 5.91
CA THR A 305 -3.67 -4.76 5.80
C THR A 305 -4.91 -4.78 4.90
N SER A 306 -5.87 -3.90 5.14
CA SER A 306 -6.92 -3.58 4.19
C SER A 306 -6.34 -2.82 3.00
N ILE A 307 -6.95 -2.95 1.82
CA ILE A 307 -6.58 -2.23 0.59
C ILE A 307 -7.75 -1.31 0.22
N TYR A 308 -7.48 -0.01 0.09
CA TYR A 308 -8.47 1.01 -0.27
C TYR A 308 -8.20 1.49 -1.70
N TYR A 309 -9.19 1.44 -2.57
CA TYR A 309 -9.02 1.90 -3.95
C TYR A 309 -10.34 2.46 -4.49
N ALA A 310 -10.28 3.62 -5.14
CA ALA A 310 -11.44 4.36 -5.58
C ALA A 310 -12.48 4.52 -4.44
N ASP A 311 -13.66 3.95 -4.59
CA ASP A 311 -14.75 3.91 -3.61
C ASP A 311 -14.89 2.54 -2.90
N LYS A 312 -13.90 1.66 -3.05
CA LYS A 312 -13.95 0.26 -2.59
C LYS A 312 -12.87 -0.06 -1.58
N VAL A 313 -13.16 -1.09 -0.79
CA VAL A 313 -12.21 -1.66 0.17
C VAL A 313 -12.17 -3.18 0.04
N ILE A 314 -10.96 -3.74 0.07
CA ILE A 314 -10.74 -5.17 0.32
C ILE A 314 -10.29 -5.26 1.79
N PRO A 315 -11.19 -5.64 2.70
CA PRO A 315 -10.92 -5.52 4.13
C PRO A 315 -10.01 -6.65 4.63
N MET A 316 -9.24 -6.36 5.68
CA MET A 316 -8.43 -7.34 6.40
C MET A 316 -9.30 -8.37 7.14
N LEU A 317 -10.45 -7.95 7.65
CA LEU A 317 -11.40 -8.75 8.41
C LEU A 317 -12.77 -8.77 7.73
N PRO A 318 -13.55 -9.86 7.86
CA PRO A 318 -14.93 -9.90 7.42
C PRO A 318 -15.78 -8.78 8.00
N THR A 319 -16.81 -8.33 7.25
CA THR A 319 -17.65 -7.18 7.61
C THR A 319 -18.42 -7.36 8.92
N GLN A 320 -18.69 -8.59 9.33
CA GLN A 320 -19.27 -8.90 10.65
C GLN A 320 -18.40 -8.39 11.80
N LEU A 321 -17.08 -8.40 11.59
CA LEU A 321 -16.14 -7.84 12.55
C LEU A 321 -15.84 -6.38 12.23
N SER A 322 -15.37 -6.09 10.98
CA SER A 322 -14.84 -4.75 10.65
C SER A 322 -15.90 -3.65 10.73
N ASN A 323 -17.14 -3.91 10.31
CA ASN A 323 -18.24 -2.94 10.32
C ASN A 323 -19.25 -3.21 11.44
N GLY A 324 -19.17 -4.40 12.04
CA GLY A 324 -20.07 -4.90 13.08
C GLY A 324 -19.50 -4.76 14.49
N ILE A 325 -19.21 -5.91 15.13
CA ILE A 325 -18.88 -5.99 16.57
C ILE A 325 -17.61 -5.22 16.97
N CYS A 326 -16.64 -5.07 16.06
CA CYS A 326 -15.42 -4.31 16.33
C CYS A 326 -15.60 -2.81 16.09
N SER A 327 -16.39 -2.39 15.10
CA SER A 327 -16.58 -0.98 14.76
C SER A 327 -17.19 -0.20 15.93
N LEU A 328 -16.62 0.94 16.27
CA LEU A 328 -17.07 1.78 17.39
C LEU A 328 -18.32 2.61 17.02
N ASN A 329 -19.38 1.91 16.61
CA ASN A 329 -20.64 2.51 16.16
C ASN A 329 -21.32 3.35 17.24
N GLU A 330 -22.00 4.40 16.80
CA GLU A 330 -22.75 5.31 17.67
C GLU A 330 -23.87 4.59 18.44
N GLY A 331 -23.99 4.86 19.74
CA GLY A 331 -25.03 4.34 20.61
C GLY A 331 -24.89 2.87 20.98
N GLU A 332 -23.83 2.19 20.53
CA GLU A 332 -23.63 0.77 20.81
C GLU A 332 -22.50 0.56 21.83
N ASP A 333 -22.71 -0.38 22.75
CA ASP A 333 -21.65 -0.80 23.68
C ASP A 333 -20.60 -1.58 22.93
N ARG A 334 -19.32 -1.20 23.08
CA ARG A 334 -18.17 -1.83 22.40
C ARG A 334 -17.03 -2.13 23.36
N LEU A 335 -16.35 -3.26 23.11
CA LEU A 335 -15.10 -3.57 23.79
C LEU A 335 -13.98 -2.74 23.17
N ALA A 336 -13.28 -2.01 24.02
CA ALA A 336 -12.17 -1.17 23.59
C ALA A 336 -10.87 -1.47 24.34
N PHE A 337 -9.76 -1.11 23.73
CA PHE A 337 -8.45 -1.02 24.34
C PHE A 337 -8.09 0.45 24.46
N SER A 338 -8.19 1.00 25.66
CA SER A 338 -8.04 2.44 25.89
C SER A 338 -6.63 2.78 26.36
N CYS A 339 -6.08 3.83 25.76
CA CYS A 339 -4.91 4.55 26.25
C CYS A 339 -5.39 5.82 26.94
N LEU A 340 -5.28 5.87 28.27
CA LEU A 340 -5.66 7.03 29.09
C LEU A 340 -4.38 7.80 29.45
N MET A 341 -4.28 9.04 29.00
CA MET A 341 -3.09 9.88 29.09
C MET A 341 -3.35 11.13 29.95
N ARG A 342 -2.45 11.39 30.87
CA ARG A 342 -2.38 12.68 31.58
C ARG A 342 -1.33 13.55 30.90
N LEU A 343 -1.74 14.70 30.42
CA LEU A 343 -0.87 15.68 29.80
C LEU A 343 -0.79 16.93 30.70
N ASP A 344 0.33 17.63 30.65
CA ASP A 344 0.49 18.89 31.35
C ASP A 344 -0.17 20.07 30.60
N GLU A 345 -0.05 21.26 31.14
CA GLU A 345 -0.58 22.50 30.58
C GLU A 345 -0.05 22.80 29.17
N ASN A 346 1.14 22.29 28.83
CA ASN A 346 1.76 22.47 27.51
C ASN A 346 1.37 21.35 26.54
N GLY A 347 0.66 20.31 26.99
CA GLY A 347 0.29 19.16 26.21
C GLY A 347 1.37 18.07 26.16
N GLU A 348 2.39 18.06 27.04
CA GLU A 348 3.36 16.98 27.17
C GLU A 348 2.82 15.84 28.02
N ILE A 349 3.12 14.58 27.64
CA ILE A 349 2.68 13.38 28.37
C ILE A 349 3.41 13.30 29.71
N ARG A 350 2.68 13.39 30.81
CA ARG A 350 3.18 13.14 32.18
C ARG A 350 3.12 11.66 32.54
N SER A 351 2.00 11.02 32.23
CA SER A 351 1.79 9.59 32.48
C SER A 351 0.71 9.02 31.57
N TYR A 352 0.71 7.72 31.40
CA TYR A 352 -0.33 7.02 30.66
C TYR A 352 -0.58 5.63 31.25
N LYS A 353 -1.74 5.07 30.94
CA LYS A 353 -2.09 3.67 31.25
C LYS A 353 -2.92 3.07 30.13
N PHE A 354 -2.65 1.81 29.85
CA PHE A 354 -3.48 0.99 28.97
C PHE A 354 -4.48 0.19 29.81
N VAL A 355 -5.72 0.12 29.34
CA VAL A 355 -6.78 -0.64 30.02
C VAL A 355 -7.71 -1.27 29.00
N LYS A 356 -8.22 -2.47 29.32
CA LYS A 356 -9.35 -3.04 28.61
C LYS A 356 -10.61 -2.38 29.15
N SER A 357 -11.45 -1.85 28.28
CA SER A 357 -12.61 -1.03 28.65
C SER A 357 -13.87 -1.43 27.89
N VAL A 358 -15.02 -0.93 28.37
CA VAL A 358 -16.28 -0.88 27.63
C VAL A 358 -16.63 0.57 27.42
N ILE A 359 -16.91 0.93 26.18
CA ILE A 359 -17.28 2.29 25.78
C ILE A 359 -18.63 2.30 25.06
N CYS A 360 -19.25 3.47 24.96
CA CYS A 360 -20.39 3.73 24.09
C CYS A 360 -20.16 5.09 23.43
N SER A 361 -19.98 5.10 22.11
CA SER A 361 -19.81 6.34 21.35
C SER A 361 -21.09 7.15 21.36
N ARG A 362 -21.02 8.42 21.72
CA ARG A 362 -22.20 9.32 21.82
C ARG A 362 -22.68 9.81 20.47
N VAL A 363 -21.75 9.99 19.53
CA VAL A 363 -22.06 10.47 18.20
C VAL A 363 -20.97 9.99 17.23
N LYS A 364 -21.39 9.63 16.02
CA LYS A 364 -20.47 9.46 14.88
C LYS A 364 -20.16 10.86 14.33
N GLY A 365 -18.99 11.38 14.69
CA GLY A 365 -18.48 12.64 14.16
C GLY A 365 -18.06 12.50 12.70
N VAL A 366 -18.24 13.58 11.95
CA VAL A 366 -17.81 13.69 10.54
C VAL A 366 -16.82 14.83 10.43
N TYR A 367 -15.66 14.60 9.84
CA TYR A 367 -14.60 15.60 9.74
C TYR A 367 -15.10 16.95 9.22
N LYS A 368 -15.86 16.98 8.13
CA LYS A 368 -16.42 18.23 7.58
C LYS A 368 -17.33 18.97 8.54
N GLU A 369 -18.14 18.25 9.30
CA GLU A 369 -19.05 18.83 10.28
C GLU A 369 -18.29 19.39 11.50
N ILE A 370 -17.27 18.65 11.98
CA ILE A 370 -16.41 19.12 13.07
C ILE A 370 -15.59 20.34 12.64
N ASN A 371 -15.05 20.36 11.40
CA ASN A 371 -14.37 21.54 10.86
C ASN A 371 -15.28 22.76 10.83
N ALA A 372 -16.54 22.60 10.41
CA ALA A 372 -17.51 23.69 10.41
C ALA A 372 -17.85 24.19 11.84
N LEU A 373 -17.82 23.32 12.85
CA LEU A 373 -18.02 23.71 14.24
C LEU A 373 -16.82 24.41 14.87
N LEU A 374 -15.59 24.01 14.47
CA LEU A 374 -14.34 24.60 14.95
C LEU A 374 -14.00 25.93 14.27
N GLU A 375 -14.30 26.05 12.97
CA GLU A 375 -14.01 27.21 12.12
C GLU A 375 -15.29 27.64 11.40
N PRO A 376 -16.26 28.24 12.13
CA PRO A 376 -17.55 28.59 11.55
C PRO A 376 -17.40 29.70 10.48
N GLU A 377 -17.98 29.48 9.30
CA GLU A 377 -18.08 30.49 8.28
C GLU A 377 -19.16 31.54 8.67
N GLU A 378 -18.88 32.80 8.34
CA GLU A 378 -19.80 33.90 8.65
C GLU A 378 -21.13 33.74 7.89
N GLY A 379 -22.24 33.73 8.63
CA GLY A 379 -23.60 33.63 8.07
C GLY A 379 -24.12 32.19 7.88
N VAL A 380 -23.35 31.15 8.22
CA VAL A 380 -23.81 29.77 8.18
C VAL A 380 -24.54 29.41 9.46
N ASP A 381 -25.76 28.87 9.33
CA ASP A 381 -26.52 28.35 10.48
C ASP A 381 -26.01 26.95 10.88
N LEU A 382 -25.48 26.85 12.07
CA LEU A 382 -24.95 25.62 12.65
C LEU A 382 -25.85 25.00 13.73
N THR A 383 -27.12 25.42 13.85
CA THR A 383 -28.04 25.00 14.90
C THR A 383 -28.22 23.48 14.88
N ASP A 384 -28.46 22.89 13.74
CA ASP A 384 -28.65 21.44 13.61
C ASP A 384 -27.37 20.66 13.95
N LEU A 385 -26.22 21.14 13.55
CA LEU A 385 -24.92 20.53 13.90
C LEU A 385 -24.68 20.62 15.43
N LYS A 386 -24.91 21.75 16.04
CA LYS A 386 -24.78 21.92 17.50
C LYS A 386 -25.71 20.99 18.25
N THR A 387 -26.93 20.78 17.77
CA THR A 387 -27.88 19.80 18.34
C THR A 387 -27.37 18.37 18.18
N LYS A 388 -26.89 17.99 17.00
CA LYS A 388 -26.30 16.66 16.76
C LYS A 388 -25.14 16.37 17.70
N TYR A 389 -24.28 17.35 17.94
CA TYR A 389 -23.04 17.19 18.72
C TYR A 389 -23.22 17.63 20.20
N GLU A 390 -24.43 17.91 20.69
CA GLU A 390 -24.69 18.45 22.03
C GLU A 390 -23.94 17.69 23.14
N ALA A 391 -23.91 16.35 23.07
CA ALA A 391 -23.27 15.50 24.08
C ALA A 391 -21.73 15.65 24.16
N VAL A 392 -21.08 16.23 23.15
CA VAL A 392 -19.63 16.34 23.07
C VAL A 392 -19.13 17.74 22.67
N LEU A 393 -20.05 18.65 22.41
CA LEU A 393 -19.76 19.99 21.91
C LEU A 393 -18.77 20.75 22.79
N ASP A 394 -18.89 20.63 24.10
CA ASP A 394 -18.02 21.31 25.08
C ASP A 394 -16.56 20.83 25.03
N GLN A 395 -16.30 19.65 24.47
CA GLN A 395 -14.92 19.14 24.32
C GLN A 395 -14.18 19.76 23.16
N LEU A 396 -14.88 20.16 22.08
CA LEU A 396 -14.26 20.62 20.84
C LEU A 396 -13.30 21.81 21.02
N PRO A 397 -13.62 22.87 21.75
CA PRO A 397 -12.70 23.98 22.01
C PRO A 397 -11.45 23.54 22.80
N THR A 398 -11.62 22.61 23.73
CA THR A 398 -10.48 22.06 24.51
C THR A 398 -9.59 21.18 23.65
N MET A 399 -10.17 20.44 22.72
CA MET A 399 -9.42 19.63 21.74
C MET A 399 -8.61 20.49 20.81
N ASP A 400 -9.18 21.58 20.28
CA ASP A 400 -8.43 22.56 19.47
C ASP A 400 -7.30 23.22 20.28
N GLU A 401 -7.58 23.63 21.53
CA GLU A 401 -6.54 24.19 22.40
C GLU A 401 -5.36 23.22 22.58
N LEU A 402 -5.65 21.96 22.91
CA LEU A 402 -4.63 20.92 23.07
C LEU A 402 -3.88 20.67 21.75
N TYR A 403 -4.58 20.54 20.65
CA TYR A 403 -3.99 20.36 19.33
C TYR A 403 -3.00 21.47 18.97
N ARG A 404 -3.38 22.73 19.17
CA ARG A 404 -2.47 23.89 18.91
C ARG A 404 -1.21 23.84 19.77
N LYS A 405 -1.31 23.45 21.03
CA LYS A 405 -0.15 23.24 21.91
C LYS A 405 0.75 22.10 21.39
N ARG A 406 0.14 21.00 20.96
CA ARG A 406 0.86 19.87 20.38
C ARG A 406 1.61 20.25 19.07
N LEU A 407 1.01 21.10 18.23
CA LEU A 407 1.69 21.63 17.04
C LEU A 407 2.94 22.43 17.39
N VAL A 408 2.89 23.24 18.44
CA VAL A 408 4.08 23.98 18.91
C VAL A 408 5.19 23.01 19.30
N LEU A 409 4.87 21.98 20.08
CA LEU A 409 5.84 20.96 20.49
C LEU A 409 6.38 20.16 19.28
N ARG A 410 5.52 19.83 18.31
CA ARG A 410 5.89 19.14 17.08
C ARG A 410 6.89 19.95 16.26
N LYS A 411 6.62 21.24 16.06
CA LYS A 411 7.53 22.17 15.38
C LYS A 411 8.84 22.36 16.13
N ALA A 412 8.79 22.50 17.44
CA ALA A 412 9.99 22.66 18.28
C ALA A 412 10.93 21.45 18.21
N ARG A 413 10.41 20.25 18.00
CA ARG A 413 11.20 19.02 17.76
C ARG A 413 11.80 18.97 16.37
N GLY A 414 11.31 19.75 15.41
CA GLY A 414 11.72 19.71 14.01
C GLY A 414 11.01 18.62 13.20
N ALA A 415 9.82 18.19 13.62
CA ALA A 415 9.01 17.29 12.81
C ALA A 415 8.65 17.98 11.49
N MET A 416 8.94 17.29 10.38
CA MET A 416 8.73 17.82 9.04
C MET A 416 7.25 17.74 8.67
N ASP A 417 6.71 18.84 8.19
CA ASP A 417 5.36 18.92 7.62
C ASP A 417 5.50 19.04 6.10
N ILE A 418 5.47 17.88 5.42
CA ILE A 418 5.55 17.79 3.96
C ILE A 418 4.13 17.58 3.47
N GLU A 419 3.56 18.61 2.86
CA GLU A 419 2.25 18.53 2.23
C GLU A 419 2.32 17.57 1.04
N SER A 420 1.45 16.57 1.03
CA SER A 420 1.20 15.70 -0.12
C SER A 420 -0.14 16.04 -0.75
N ASN A 421 -0.17 16.18 -2.08
CA ASN A 421 -1.41 16.31 -2.81
C ASN A 421 -2.01 14.92 -2.99
N GLU A 422 -3.08 14.62 -2.25
CA GLU A 422 -3.85 13.38 -2.46
C GLU A 422 -5.08 13.69 -3.31
N ALA A 423 -5.37 12.83 -4.28
CA ALA A 423 -6.60 12.88 -5.06
C ALA A 423 -7.75 12.28 -4.27
N LYS A 424 -8.93 12.88 -4.40
CA LYS A 424 -10.20 12.24 -4.09
C LYS A 424 -10.96 12.05 -5.41
N LEU A 425 -11.16 10.78 -5.78
CA LEU A 425 -11.96 10.42 -6.93
C LEU A 425 -13.45 10.57 -6.58
N VAL A 426 -14.22 11.24 -7.45
CA VAL A 426 -15.67 11.35 -7.34
C VAL A 426 -16.29 10.38 -8.33
N MET A 427 -17.01 9.39 -7.81
CA MET A 427 -17.58 8.31 -8.61
C MET A 427 -19.07 8.51 -8.86
N ASP A 428 -19.56 8.12 -10.04
CA ASP A 428 -20.99 8.02 -10.31
C ASP A 428 -21.58 6.69 -9.82
N GLU A 429 -22.90 6.52 -9.98
CA GLU A 429 -23.63 5.29 -9.58
C GLU A 429 -23.15 4.04 -10.35
N ASN A 430 -22.49 4.20 -11.49
CA ASN A 430 -21.97 3.11 -12.32
C ASN A 430 -20.50 2.80 -12.01
N GLY A 431 -19.90 3.51 -11.03
CA GLY A 431 -18.50 3.36 -10.65
C GLY A 431 -17.52 3.95 -11.67
N ARG A 432 -17.90 5.03 -12.36
CA ARG A 432 -17.04 5.82 -13.25
C ARG A 432 -16.57 7.08 -12.55
N CYS A 433 -15.34 7.46 -12.80
CA CYS A 433 -14.80 8.71 -12.28
C CYS A 433 -15.36 9.91 -13.09
N ILE A 434 -16.17 10.72 -12.42
CA ILE A 434 -16.80 11.92 -13.00
C ILE A 434 -16.09 13.22 -12.63
N ASP A 435 -15.30 13.20 -11.55
CA ASP A 435 -14.49 14.35 -11.14
C ASP A 435 -13.30 13.87 -10.28
N ILE A 436 -12.25 14.70 -10.25
CA ILE A 436 -11.07 14.48 -9.42
C ILE A 436 -10.79 15.77 -8.67
N VAL A 437 -10.88 15.72 -7.35
CA VAL A 437 -10.65 16.89 -6.51
C VAL A 437 -9.44 16.64 -5.59
N LYS A 438 -8.72 17.69 -5.26
CA LYS A 438 -7.69 17.62 -4.23
C LYS A 438 -8.37 17.35 -2.89
N ARG A 439 -7.84 16.38 -2.14
CA ARG A 439 -8.31 16.09 -0.79
C ARG A 439 -7.84 17.19 0.15
N ASP A 440 -8.79 17.99 0.63
CA ASP A 440 -8.50 18.96 1.66
C ASP A 440 -8.33 18.26 3.02
N ARG A 441 -7.28 18.64 3.73
CA ARG A 441 -6.98 18.18 5.07
C ARG A 441 -7.33 19.30 6.05
N GLY A 442 -8.48 19.15 6.70
CA GLY A 442 -8.97 20.13 7.65
C GLY A 442 -8.32 20.04 9.02
N MET A 443 -8.74 20.92 9.91
CA MET A 443 -8.25 21.00 11.29
C MET A 443 -8.56 19.72 12.07
N SER A 444 -9.77 19.19 11.94
CA SER A 444 -10.18 17.99 12.69
C SER A 444 -9.40 16.74 12.32
N GLU A 445 -9.05 16.56 11.03
CA GLU A 445 -8.18 15.47 10.59
C GLU A 445 -6.79 15.54 11.22
N CYS A 446 -6.20 16.75 11.23
CA CYS A 446 -4.89 16.99 11.83
C CYS A 446 -4.92 16.81 13.36
N MET A 447 -6.01 17.22 14.01
CA MET A 447 -6.22 17.07 15.45
C MET A 447 -6.30 15.59 15.85
N ILE A 448 -7.11 14.79 15.15
CA ILE A 448 -7.23 13.35 15.40
C ILE A 448 -5.90 12.66 15.16
N GLU A 449 -5.20 12.97 14.06
CA GLU A 449 -3.86 12.43 13.80
C GLU A 449 -2.92 12.68 14.99
N GLU A 450 -2.86 13.90 15.52
CA GLU A 450 -1.97 14.22 16.63
C GLU A 450 -2.33 13.43 17.89
N PHE A 451 -3.64 13.20 18.19
CA PHE A 451 -4.07 12.38 19.33
C PHE A 451 -3.72 10.89 19.11
N MET A 452 -3.86 10.38 17.89
CA MET A 452 -3.43 9.02 17.53
C MET A 452 -1.91 8.87 17.64
N LEU A 453 -1.13 9.89 17.25
CA LEU A 453 0.33 9.89 17.42
C LEU A 453 0.73 9.75 18.89
N LEU A 454 0.03 10.42 19.81
CA LEU A 454 0.28 10.29 21.24
C LEU A 454 0.05 8.87 21.76
N ALA A 455 -1.09 8.25 21.40
CA ALA A 455 -1.39 6.88 21.81
C ALA A 455 -0.38 5.87 21.21
N ASN A 456 -0.02 6.03 19.94
CA ASN A 456 1.01 5.23 19.26
C ASN A 456 2.38 5.35 19.93
N GLN A 457 2.75 6.55 20.35
CA GLN A 457 4.00 6.81 21.10
C GLN A 457 3.96 6.13 22.47
N CYS A 458 2.84 6.21 23.18
CA CYS A 458 2.66 5.51 24.47
C CYS A 458 2.80 3.99 24.30
N ALA A 459 2.21 3.40 23.26
CA ALA A 459 2.30 1.97 22.98
C ALA A 459 3.75 1.53 22.71
N ALA A 460 4.46 2.27 21.87
CA ALA A 460 5.87 2.00 21.60
C ALA A 460 6.74 2.11 22.86
N ASN A 461 6.52 3.16 23.66
CA ASN A 461 7.23 3.36 24.91
C ASN A 461 6.95 2.23 25.92
N ALA A 462 5.70 1.74 26.01
CA ALA A 462 5.33 0.60 26.86
C ALA A 462 6.10 -0.66 26.45
N GLY A 463 6.13 -0.98 25.14
CA GLY A 463 6.90 -2.11 24.60
C GLY A 463 8.38 -2.02 24.98
N ARG A 464 9.03 -0.87 24.72
CA ARG A 464 10.44 -0.66 25.00
C ARG A 464 10.78 -0.72 26.49
N THR A 465 10.02 -0.02 27.31
CA THR A 465 10.27 0.09 28.76
C THR A 465 10.16 -1.27 29.45
N ASN A 466 9.17 -2.08 29.04
CA ASN A 466 8.98 -3.42 29.57
C ASN A 466 9.83 -4.49 28.86
N LYS A 467 10.68 -4.11 27.92
CA LYS A 467 11.53 -5.02 27.13
C LYS A 467 10.71 -6.15 26.47
N ALA A 468 9.47 -5.85 26.09
CA ALA A 468 8.61 -6.79 25.39
C ALA A 468 9.03 -6.89 23.91
N PRO A 469 8.91 -8.08 23.25
CA PRO A 469 8.92 -8.13 21.81
C PRO A 469 7.81 -7.26 21.27
N PHE A 470 8.06 -6.50 20.21
CA PHE A 470 7.07 -5.53 19.75
C PHE A 470 7.14 -5.36 18.23
N VAL A 471 6.16 -4.70 17.64
CA VAL A 471 6.14 -4.33 16.23
C VAL A 471 6.24 -2.81 16.12
N TYR A 472 7.46 -2.31 15.97
CA TYR A 472 7.69 -0.85 15.85
C TYR A 472 7.45 -0.37 14.42
N ARG A 473 7.00 0.87 14.26
CA ARG A 473 7.01 1.60 13.01
C ARG A 473 8.28 2.44 12.95
N VAL A 474 9.22 2.04 12.15
CA VAL A 474 10.54 2.66 12.07
C VAL A 474 10.70 3.44 10.78
N HIS A 475 11.41 4.56 10.88
CA HIS A 475 11.80 5.38 9.75
C HIS A 475 13.24 5.84 10.00
N GLU A 476 14.16 5.18 9.34
CA GLU A 476 15.58 5.41 9.54
C GLU A 476 16.02 6.73 8.88
N ALA A 477 17.15 7.27 9.33
CA ALA A 477 17.73 8.48 8.74
C ALA A 477 18.11 8.25 7.27
N PRO A 478 18.15 9.31 6.45
CA PRO A 478 18.67 9.24 5.09
C PRO A 478 20.09 8.70 5.04
N ASP A 479 20.44 8.00 3.96
CA ASP A 479 21.83 7.60 3.71
C ASP A 479 22.65 8.73 3.05
N ALA A 480 23.98 8.59 3.07
CA ALA A 480 24.90 9.61 2.55
C ALA A 480 24.70 9.87 1.04
N GLU A 481 24.46 8.84 0.24
CA GLU A 481 24.26 8.97 -1.22
C GLU A 481 23.01 9.81 -1.53
N LYS A 482 21.91 9.58 -0.80
CA LYS A 482 20.68 10.37 -0.95
C LYS A 482 20.89 11.82 -0.51
N MET A 483 21.73 12.06 0.49
CA MET A 483 22.06 13.41 0.94
C MET A 483 22.93 14.17 -0.06
N GLU A 484 23.83 13.49 -0.76
CA GLU A 484 24.58 14.09 -1.87
C GLU A 484 23.63 14.52 -3.00
N LYS A 485 22.67 13.67 -3.38
CA LYS A 485 21.63 14.01 -4.36
C LYS A 485 20.78 15.20 -3.93
N LEU A 486 20.38 15.25 -2.65
CA LEU A 486 19.68 16.42 -2.10
C LEU A 486 20.51 17.67 -2.20
N SER A 487 21.80 17.61 -1.83
CA SER A 487 22.69 18.77 -1.90
C SER A 487 22.85 19.29 -3.33
N ALA A 488 22.95 18.40 -4.32
CA ALA A 488 22.96 18.76 -5.75
C ALA A 488 21.64 19.45 -6.17
N THR A 489 20.50 18.90 -5.75
CA THR A 489 19.19 19.49 -5.99
C THR A 489 19.08 20.91 -5.41
N LEU A 490 19.50 21.11 -4.15
CA LEU A 490 19.49 22.42 -3.49
C LEU A 490 20.37 23.43 -4.21
N LEU A 491 21.58 23.01 -4.62
CA LEU A 491 22.49 23.85 -5.39
C LEU A 491 21.90 24.27 -6.74
N ALA A 492 21.24 23.34 -7.44
CA ALA A 492 20.54 23.62 -8.71
C ALA A 492 19.37 24.60 -8.51
N CYS A 493 18.75 24.65 -7.33
CA CYS A 493 17.75 25.63 -6.94
C CYS A 493 18.35 26.97 -6.47
N GLY A 494 19.67 27.14 -6.51
CA GLY A 494 20.36 28.34 -6.05
C GLY A 494 20.54 28.42 -4.53
N LEU A 495 20.25 27.34 -3.80
CA LEU A 495 20.42 27.27 -2.36
C LEU A 495 21.77 26.61 -2.02
N ASN A 496 22.62 27.33 -1.30
CA ASN A 496 23.89 26.80 -0.79
C ASN A 496 23.69 26.35 0.67
N ALA A 497 22.84 25.31 0.85
CA ALA A 497 22.59 24.76 2.18
C ALA A 497 23.83 23.99 2.66
N LYS A 498 24.52 24.55 3.65
CA LYS A 498 25.65 23.89 4.36
C LYS A 498 25.09 23.25 5.62
N PHE A 499 24.84 21.94 5.57
CA PHE A 499 24.50 21.19 6.76
C PHE A 499 25.71 21.03 7.67
N LYS A 500 25.47 21.03 8.99
CA LYS A 500 26.56 20.88 9.98
C LYS A 500 27.18 19.49 9.96
N ASN A 501 26.37 18.48 9.59
CA ASN A 501 26.78 17.09 9.51
C ASN A 501 26.45 16.52 8.12
N PRO A 502 27.08 15.40 7.69
CA PRO A 502 26.75 14.73 6.43
C PRO A 502 25.27 14.33 6.32
N ILE A 503 24.65 13.98 7.45
CA ILE A 503 23.20 13.78 7.57
C ILE A 503 22.66 14.98 8.36
N PRO A 504 21.82 15.83 7.76
CA PRO A 504 21.26 16.99 8.45
C PRO A 504 20.34 16.56 9.60
N THR A 505 20.21 17.40 10.58
CA THR A 505 19.22 17.25 11.63
C THR A 505 17.81 17.50 11.05
N GLN A 506 16.80 16.96 11.71
CA GLN A 506 15.41 17.22 11.33
C GLN A 506 15.05 18.71 11.41
N LEU A 507 15.60 19.45 12.40
CA LEU A 507 15.45 20.89 12.52
C LEU A 507 16.02 21.66 11.33
N GLU A 508 17.17 21.23 10.80
CA GLU A 508 17.76 21.86 9.60
C GLU A 508 16.89 21.65 8.37
N LEU A 509 16.31 20.43 8.20
CA LEU A 509 15.40 20.14 7.10
C LEU A 509 14.05 20.84 7.25
N ALA A 510 13.48 20.88 8.45
CA ALA A 510 12.24 21.59 8.74
C ALA A 510 12.38 23.10 8.47
N ALA A 511 13.51 23.69 8.90
CA ALA A 511 13.79 25.11 8.61
C ALA A 511 13.87 25.37 7.10
N LEU A 512 14.48 24.46 6.32
CA LEU A 512 14.58 24.58 4.87
C LEU A 512 13.21 24.46 4.19
N LEU A 513 12.33 23.56 4.66
CA LEU A 513 10.96 23.44 4.19
C LEU A 513 10.17 24.74 4.45
N ASP A 514 10.27 25.30 5.65
CA ASP A 514 9.60 26.54 6.01
C ASP A 514 10.15 27.76 5.26
N GLU A 515 11.48 27.86 5.08
CA GLU A 515 12.12 28.95 4.33
C GLU A 515 11.67 28.97 2.87
N THR A 516 11.49 27.81 2.25
CA THR A 516 11.15 27.71 0.82
C THR A 516 9.64 27.72 0.55
N ARG A 517 8.81 27.70 1.60
CA ARG A 517 7.33 27.71 1.48
C ARG A 517 6.84 28.97 0.75
N GLY A 518 5.97 28.80 -0.25
CA GLY A 518 5.43 29.88 -1.08
C GLY A 518 6.42 30.46 -2.10
N GLN A 519 7.66 29.92 -2.18
CA GLN A 519 8.62 30.34 -3.20
C GLN A 519 8.55 29.45 -4.45
N PRO A 520 9.00 29.92 -5.63
CA PRO A 520 9.02 29.11 -6.86
C PRO A 520 9.84 27.81 -6.74
N ILE A 521 10.79 27.76 -5.80
CA ILE A 521 11.65 26.60 -5.54
C ILE A 521 11.08 25.62 -4.49
N GLN A 522 9.88 25.89 -3.97
CA GLN A 522 9.25 25.00 -2.96
C GLN A 522 9.15 23.57 -3.46
N ILE A 523 8.56 23.36 -4.65
CA ILE A 523 8.31 22.00 -5.17
C ILE A 523 9.61 21.21 -5.35
N PRO A 524 10.66 21.69 -6.05
CA PRO A 524 11.90 20.95 -6.17
C PRO A 524 12.59 20.68 -4.83
N VAL A 525 12.57 21.61 -3.88
CA VAL A 525 13.19 21.44 -2.57
C VAL A 525 12.43 20.42 -1.73
N HIS A 526 11.10 20.55 -1.62
CA HIS A 526 10.25 19.62 -0.86
C HIS A 526 10.32 18.20 -1.44
N THR A 527 10.24 18.09 -2.77
CA THR A 527 10.37 16.80 -3.47
C THR A 527 11.77 16.20 -3.27
N GLY A 528 12.82 17.02 -3.34
CA GLY A 528 14.20 16.60 -3.10
C GLY A 528 14.37 16.03 -1.68
N ILE A 529 13.85 16.72 -0.68
CA ILE A 529 13.87 16.27 0.72
C ILE A 529 13.08 14.95 0.84
N LEU A 530 11.87 14.88 0.32
CA LEU A 530 11.04 13.66 0.38
C LEU A 530 11.74 12.45 -0.26
N ARG A 531 12.33 12.63 -1.46
CA ARG A 531 13.06 11.57 -2.17
C ARG A 531 14.34 11.12 -1.44
N SER A 532 14.93 11.98 -0.64
CA SER A 532 16.11 11.64 0.16
C SER A 532 15.77 10.76 1.36
N MET A 533 14.51 10.77 1.83
CA MET A 533 14.09 9.99 2.98
C MET A 533 14.13 8.47 2.70
N GLN A 534 14.34 7.70 3.76
CA GLN A 534 14.10 6.27 3.74
C GLN A 534 12.59 5.97 3.74
N LYS A 535 12.19 4.76 3.36
CA LYS A 535 10.79 4.33 3.52
C LYS A 535 10.58 3.84 4.94
N ALA A 536 9.47 4.26 5.55
CA ALA A 536 9.06 3.69 6.82
C ALA A 536 8.66 2.21 6.64
N ARG A 537 8.94 1.38 7.65
CA ARG A 537 8.66 -0.07 7.67
C ARG A 537 8.33 -0.53 9.08
N TYR A 538 7.85 -1.75 9.21
CA TYR A 538 7.72 -2.38 10.52
C TYR A 538 8.98 -3.17 10.86
N ALA A 539 9.38 -3.13 12.12
CA ALA A 539 10.55 -3.85 12.64
C ALA A 539 10.35 -4.26 14.11
N PRO A 540 10.95 -5.37 14.55
CA PRO A 540 10.89 -5.77 15.97
C PRO A 540 11.85 -4.94 16.85
N GLN A 541 12.76 -4.16 16.27
CA GLN A 541 13.69 -3.30 17.00
C GLN A 541 13.22 -1.84 16.97
N PRO A 542 13.35 -1.09 18.09
CA PRO A 542 12.99 0.33 18.17
C PRO A 542 14.11 1.20 17.56
N LEU A 543 14.11 1.35 16.23
CA LEU A 543 15.12 2.13 15.50
C LEU A 543 14.78 3.64 15.39
N GLY A 544 13.68 4.07 16.02
CA GLY A 544 13.19 5.42 15.95
C GLY A 544 12.41 5.76 14.67
N HIS A 545 11.84 6.97 14.65
CA HIS A 545 11.13 7.49 13.49
C HIS A 545 11.65 8.87 13.10
N TYR A 546 12.55 8.92 12.13
CA TYR A 546 13.26 10.15 11.73
C TYR A 546 12.30 11.28 11.34
N GLY A 547 11.31 11.03 10.48
CA GLY A 547 10.38 12.07 10.02
C GLY A 547 9.47 12.65 11.11
N LEU A 548 9.09 11.85 12.13
CA LEU A 548 8.29 12.29 13.28
C LEU A 548 9.15 12.83 14.44
N VAL A 549 10.46 12.65 14.37
CA VAL A 549 11.41 12.99 15.45
C VAL A 549 11.02 12.30 16.76
N LEU A 550 10.73 11.01 16.68
CA LEU A 550 10.35 10.18 17.81
C LEU A 550 11.37 9.06 18.01
N ALA A 551 11.80 8.87 19.25
CA ALA A 551 12.72 7.77 19.61
C ALA A 551 12.04 6.39 19.50
N ASP A 552 10.75 6.33 19.82
CA ASP A 552 9.93 5.12 19.77
C ASP A 552 8.60 5.44 19.10
N TYR A 553 8.21 4.61 18.15
CA TYR A 553 6.92 4.75 17.50
C TYR A 553 6.39 3.39 17.05
N ALA A 554 5.10 3.17 17.18
CA ALA A 554 4.40 1.97 16.76
C ALA A 554 2.98 2.32 16.31
N HIS A 555 2.35 1.46 15.55
CA HIS A 555 0.96 1.61 15.18
C HIS A 555 0.08 0.79 16.14
N PHE A 556 -0.77 1.45 16.90
CA PHE A 556 -1.68 0.85 17.89
C PHE A 556 -3.15 1.13 17.57
N THR A 557 -3.41 2.17 16.78
CA THR A 557 -4.72 2.84 16.70
C THR A 557 -5.67 2.33 15.61
N SER A 558 -5.27 1.31 14.79
CA SER A 558 -6.14 0.83 13.71
C SER A 558 -6.08 -0.70 13.51
N PRO A 559 -6.47 -1.52 14.51
CA PRO A 559 -6.38 -2.98 14.45
C PRO A 559 -7.41 -3.64 13.53
N ILE A 560 -8.50 -2.95 13.12
CA ILE A 560 -9.47 -3.48 12.16
C ILE A 560 -8.82 -3.63 10.78
N ARG A 561 -7.94 -2.70 10.40
CA ARG A 561 -7.37 -2.60 9.06
C ARG A 561 -5.85 -2.80 8.99
N ARG A 562 -5.14 -2.92 10.11
CA ARG A 562 -3.68 -3.17 10.15
C ARG A 562 -3.33 -4.27 11.14
N TYR A 563 -2.66 -5.31 10.66
CA TYR A 563 -2.25 -6.44 11.50
C TYR A 563 -1.18 -6.07 12.55
N PRO A 564 -0.21 -5.17 12.32
CA PRO A 564 0.73 -4.73 13.36
C PRO A 564 0.04 -4.20 14.61
N ASP A 565 -1.03 -3.45 14.45
CA ASP A 565 -1.83 -2.91 15.56
C ASP A 565 -2.48 -4.06 16.35
N LEU A 566 -3.08 -5.02 15.66
CA LEU A 566 -3.64 -6.23 16.28
C LEU A 566 -2.56 -7.04 17.03
N ALA A 567 -1.37 -7.17 16.44
CA ALA A 567 -0.24 -7.87 17.07
C ALA A 567 0.19 -7.17 18.37
N ILE A 568 0.29 -5.84 18.34
CA ILE A 568 0.61 -5.02 19.52
C ILE A 568 -0.46 -5.14 20.60
N HIS A 569 -1.74 -5.12 20.23
CA HIS A 569 -2.85 -5.32 21.18
C HIS A 569 -2.72 -6.64 21.95
N ARG A 570 -2.30 -7.72 21.30
CA ARG A 570 -2.06 -9.02 21.95
C ARG A 570 -0.91 -8.96 22.96
N ILE A 571 0.22 -8.40 22.55
CA ILE A 571 1.40 -8.26 23.40
C ILE A 571 1.10 -7.40 24.62
N LEU A 572 0.45 -6.24 24.42
CA LEU A 572 0.01 -5.36 25.50
C LEU A 572 -1.01 -6.06 26.44
N THR A 573 -1.89 -6.89 25.91
CA THR A 573 -2.84 -7.67 26.73
C THR A 573 -2.09 -8.61 27.67
N GLU A 574 -1.08 -9.34 27.19
CA GLU A 574 -0.30 -10.23 28.05
C GLU A 574 0.55 -9.45 29.08
N MET A 575 1.01 -8.24 28.71
CA MET A 575 1.65 -7.35 29.68
C MET A 575 0.70 -6.92 30.77
N LEU A 576 -0.57 -6.57 30.45
CA LEU A 576 -1.59 -6.25 31.44
C LEU A 576 -1.97 -7.44 32.31
N ASN A 577 -1.91 -8.66 31.80
CA ASN A 577 -2.09 -9.89 32.53
C ASN A 577 -0.90 -10.22 33.49
N GLY A 578 0.15 -9.39 33.50
CA GLY A 578 1.32 -9.56 34.35
C GLY A 578 2.32 -10.61 33.86
N VAL A 579 2.27 -10.98 32.59
CA VAL A 579 3.25 -11.91 31.99
C VAL A 579 4.63 -11.25 32.01
N SER A 580 5.63 -11.99 32.51
CA SER A 580 6.99 -11.47 32.65
C SER A 580 7.67 -11.19 31.29
N ALA A 581 8.60 -10.23 31.24
CA ALA A 581 9.36 -9.91 30.03
C ALA A 581 10.05 -11.13 29.44
N SER A 582 10.61 -12.03 30.26
CA SER A 582 11.27 -13.24 29.80
C SER A 582 10.29 -14.24 29.17
N GLN A 583 9.06 -14.31 29.66
CA GLN A 583 8.01 -15.15 29.05
C GLN A 583 7.54 -14.52 27.74
N LEU A 584 7.26 -13.20 27.73
CA LEU A 584 6.92 -12.47 26.50
C LEU A 584 7.96 -12.69 25.40
N GLN A 585 9.26 -12.62 25.74
CA GLN A 585 10.35 -12.87 24.78
C GLN A 585 10.28 -14.28 24.18
N ARG A 586 9.97 -15.31 24.98
CA ARG A 586 9.84 -16.69 24.47
C ARG A 586 8.63 -16.85 23.56
N ASP A 587 7.50 -16.24 23.93
CA ASP A 587 6.22 -16.51 23.28
C ASP A 587 5.98 -15.61 22.05
N PHE A 588 6.54 -14.39 22.04
CA PHE A 588 6.20 -13.38 21.02
C PHE A 588 7.38 -12.89 20.17
N ASN A 589 8.63 -13.29 20.44
CA ASN A 589 9.76 -12.77 19.67
C ASN A 589 9.68 -13.15 18.19
N GLU A 590 9.44 -14.42 17.90
CA GLU A 590 9.27 -14.90 16.52
C GLU A 590 8.01 -14.32 15.87
N PHE A 591 6.91 -14.24 16.61
CA PHE A 591 5.67 -13.63 16.15
C PHE A 591 5.84 -12.16 15.77
N ALA A 592 6.52 -11.35 16.59
CA ALA A 592 6.78 -9.93 16.29
C ALA A 592 7.67 -9.76 15.04
N GLN A 593 8.66 -10.65 14.87
CA GLN A 593 9.49 -10.68 13.66
C GLN A 593 8.63 -10.96 12.41
N GLN A 594 7.87 -12.06 12.43
CA GLN A 594 7.02 -12.46 11.29
C GLN A 594 5.96 -11.43 10.97
N ALA A 595 5.31 -10.85 12.00
CA ALA A 595 4.33 -9.78 11.82
C ALA A 595 4.94 -8.53 11.19
N SER A 596 6.16 -8.14 11.61
CA SER A 596 6.88 -6.99 11.06
C SER A 596 7.22 -7.19 9.57
N GLU A 597 7.77 -8.34 9.21
CA GLU A 597 8.17 -8.67 7.84
C GLU A 597 6.95 -8.76 6.91
N LYS A 598 5.92 -9.49 7.32
CA LYS A 598 4.69 -9.67 6.54
C LYS A 598 3.99 -8.35 6.31
N SER A 599 3.81 -7.55 7.36
CA SER A 599 3.10 -6.26 7.28
C SER A 599 3.84 -5.26 6.42
N SER A 600 5.18 -5.16 6.53
CA SER A 600 5.98 -4.27 5.67
C SER A 600 5.83 -4.64 4.20
N LYS A 601 5.85 -5.93 3.88
CA LYS A 601 5.70 -6.42 2.51
C LYS A 601 4.30 -6.15 1.96
N GLN A 602 3.26 -6.42 2.74
CA GLN A 602 1.88 -6.25 2.30
C GLN A 602 1.47 -4.78 2.21
N GLU A 603 1.97 -3.92 3.08
CA GLU A 603 1.77 -2.47 2.98
C GLU A 603 2.32 -1.92 1.66
N VAL A 604 3.54 -2.29 1.28
CA VAL A 604 4.12 -1.87 -0.01
C VAL A 604 3.29 -2.38 -1.19
N ALA A 605 2.77 -3.60 -1.11
CA ALA A 605 1.91 -4.16 -2.15
C ALA A 605 0.56 -3.42 -2.22
N ALA A 606 -0.07 -3.10 -1.07
CA ALA A 606 -1.33 -2.37 -0.98
C ALA A 606 -1.20 -0.96 -1.58
N VAL A 607 -0.23 -0.17 -1.12
CA VAL A 607 0.03 1.19 -1.64
C VAL A 607 0.28 1.20 -3.14
N ARG A 608 0.97 0.18 -3.66
CA ARG A 608 1.20 0.06 -5.10
C ARG A 608 -0.08 -0.26 -5.87
N ILE A 609 -0.98 -1.07 -5.30
CA ILE A 609 -2.29 -1.38 -5.90
C ILE A 609 -3.15 -0.11 -5.92
N GLU A 610 -3.25 0.58 -4.79
CA GLU A 610 -4.01 1.82 -4.63
C GLU A 610 -3.59 2.85 -5.68
N ARG A 611 -2.28 3.08 -5.83
CA ARG A 611 -1.73 4.01 -6.83
C ARG A 611 -2.01 3.57 -8.26
N ASP A 612 -1.72 2.31 -8.60
CA ASP A 612 -1.93 1.83 -9.96
C ASP A 612 -3.42 1.89 -10.36
N VAL A 613 -4.34 1.65 -9.40
CA VAL A 613 -5.79 1.78 -9.65
C VAL A 613 -6.20 3.25 -9.74
N GLU A 614 -5.66 4.13 -8.91
CA GLU A 614 -5.91 5.58 -9.01
C GLU A 614 -5.50 6.11 -10.39
N ASP A 615 -4.35 5.68 -10.91
CA ASP A 615 -3.88 6.07 -12.26
C ASP A 615 -4.85 5.63 -13.37
N LEU A 616 -5.50 4.44 -13.24
CA LEU A 616 -6.53 4.00 -14.20
C LEU A 616 -7.73 4.97 -14.21
N TYR A 617 -8.24 5.34 -13.03
CA TYR A 617 -9.38 6.24 -12.93
C TYR A 617 -9.05 7.67 -13.37
N LYS A 618 -7.83 8.14 -13.10
CA LYS A 618 -7.33 9.41 -13.64
C LYS A 618 -7.26 9.38 -15.17
N ALA A 619 -6.82 8.28 -15.76
CA ALA A 619 -6.79 8.12 -17.21
C ALA A 619 -8.21 8.02 -17.80
N GLU A 620 -9.15 7.31 -17.15
CA GLU A 620 -10.57 7.25 -17.56
C GLU A 620 -11.21 8.66 -17.55
N TYR A 621 -10.98 9.43 -16.50
CA TYR A 621 -11.44 10.80 -16.40
C TYR A 621 -10.87 11.66 -17.54
N MET A 622 -9.56 11.63 -17.75
CA MET A 622 -8.90 12.42 -18.80
C MET A 622 -9.22 11.96 -20.22
N HIS A 623 -9.64 10.71 -20.41
CA HIS A 623 -10.13 10.23 -21.70
C HIS A 623 -11.36 11.03 -22.19
N ASN A 624 -12.21 11.48 -21.27
CA ASN A 624 -13.36 12.32 -21.59
C ASN A 624 -13.00 13.80 -21.84
N HIS A 625 -11.75 14.18 -21.54
CA HIS A 625 -11.23 15.56 -21.65
C HIS A 625 -10.16 15.69 -22.76
N LEU A 626 -10.15 14.76 -23.73
CA LEU A 626 -9.20 14.79 -24.85
C LEU A 626 -9.33 16.09 -25.66
N GLY A 627 -8.20 16.72 -25.97
CA GLY A 627 -8.11 17.97 -26.71
C GLY A 627 -8.27 19.24 -25.86
N GLU A 628 -8.67 19.13 -24.61
CA GLU A 628 -8.78 20.27 -23.69
C GLU A 628 -7.40 20.78 -23.27
N VAL A 629 -7.34 22.06 -22.93
CA VAL A 629 -6.10 22.77 -22.59
C VAL A 629 -6.13 23.14 -21.11
N TYR A 630 -5.05 22.79 -20.42
CA TYR A 630 -4.85 23.05 -18.99
C TYR A 630 -3.53 23.77 -18.76
N THR A 631 -3.41 24.38 -17.60
CA THR A 631 -2.14 24.82 -17.04
C THR A 631 -1.81 23.93 -15.87
N GLY A 632 -0.62 23.33 -15.88
CA GLY A 632 -0.16 22.48 -14.81
C GLY A 632 1.24 22.87 -14.34
N THR A 633 1.78 22.13 -13.39
CA THR A 633 3.09 22.35 -12.79
C THR A 633 4.03 21.20 -13.14
N VAL A 634 5.25 21.48 -13.53
CA VAL A 634 6.27 20.44 -13.79
C VAL A 634 6.60 19.73 -12.48
N ALA A 635 6.15 18.49 -12.35
CA ALA A 635 6.30 17.63 -11.15
C ALA A 635 7.48 16.65 -11.24
N GLY A 636 7.93 16.33 -12.46
CA GLY A 636 9.02 15.40 -12.68
C GLY A 636 9.78 15.66 -13.96
N ILE A 637 11.08 15.43 -13.94
CA ILE A 637 11.96 15.61 -15.11
C ILE A 637 12.80 14.35 -15.33
N THR A 638 12.80 13.86 -16.56
CA THR A 638 13.57 12.70 -17.02
C THR A 638 14.22 12.98 -18.38
N PRO A 639 15.24 12.24 -18.81
CA PRO A 639 15.78 12.41 -20.16
C PRO A 639 14.77 12.18 -21.29
N ARG A 640 13.66 11.50 -21.00
CA ARG A 640 12.60 11.21 -22.00
C ARG A 640 11.55 12.30 -22.12
N GLY A 641 11.43 13.20 -21.12
CA GLY A 641 10.43 14.24 -21.06
C GLY A 641 10.12 14.65 -19.63
N VAL A 642 9.09 15.45 -19.49
CA VAL A 642 8.64 15.99 -18.20
C VAL A 642 7.27 15.46 -17.83
N PHE A 643 7.02 15.30 -16.55
CA PHE A 643 5.72 15.03 -15.98
C PHE A 643 5.10 16.36 -15.53
N VAL A 644 3.86 16.59 -15.86
CA VAL A 644 3.11 17.80 -15.50
C VAL A 644 1.91 17.40 -14.68
N GLU A 645 1.81 17.94 -13.47
CA GLU A 645 0.67 17.74 -12.56
C GLU A 645 -0.30 18.90 -12.70
N LEU A 646 -1.59 18.60 -12.86
CA LEU A 646 -2.68 19.56 -12.88
C LEU A 646 -3.15 19.88 -11.45
N ASP A 647 -3.93 20.94 -11.27
CA ASP A 647 -4.45 21.36 -9.95
C ASP A 647 -5.29 20.26 -9.26
N ASN A 648 -5.94 19.40 -10.03
CA ASN A 648 -6.69 18.25 -9.56
C ASN A 648 -5.83 16.98 -9.32
N THR A 649 -4.49 17.14 -9.28
CA THR A 649 -3.53 16.05 -9.04
C THR A 649 -3.37 15.02 -10.17
N VAL A 650 -3.99 15.24 -11.31
CA VAL A 650 -3.75 14.42 -12.50
C VAL A 650 -2.37 14.72 -13.05
N GLU A 651 -1.55 13.70 -13.22
CA GLU A 651 -0.23 13.79 -13.81
C GLU A 651 -0.23 13.23 -15.24
N GLY A 652 0.38 13.93 -16.18
CA GLY A 652 0.57 13.50 -17.55
C GLY A 652 1.99 13.74 -18.05
N PHE A 653 2.36 13.05 -19.11
CA PHE A 653 3.71 13.07 -19.66
C PHE A 653 3.80 13.91 -20.92
N VAL A 654 4.77 14.83 -20.96
CA VAL A 654 5.17 15.60 -22.16
C VAL A 654 6.49 15.07 -22.67
N PRO A 655 6.56 14.48 -23.88
CA PRO A 655 7.80 13.95 -24.45
C PRO A 655 8.86 15.03 -24.69
N ALA A 656 10.13 14.71 -24.42
CA ALA A 656 11.26 15.62 -24.63
C ALA A 656 11.36 16.13 -26.08
N ALA A 657 10.95 15.31 -27.05
CA ALA A 657 10.93 15.68 -28.47
C ALA A 657 10.00 16.87 -28.79
N GLN A 658 9.03 17.18 -27.95
CA GLN A 658 8.19 18.38 -28.07
C GLN A 658 8.83 19.62 -27.42
N LEU A 659 9.75 19.41 -26.51
CA LEU A 659 10.40 20.46 -25.74
C LEU A 659 11.75 20.85 -26.32
N CYS A 660 12.56 19.88 -26.73
CA CYS A 660 13.93 20.07 -27.23
C CYS A 660 14.04 19.69 -28.69
N LYS A 661 14.80 20.46 -29.46
CA LYS A 661 15.12 20.15 -30.87
C LYS A 661 16.26 19.13 -31.02
N GLY A 662 16.99 18.84 -29.95
CA GLY A 662 18.10 17.88 -29.91
C GLY A 662 18.04 17.04 -28.64
N GLU A 663 19.16 16.42 -28.26
CA GLU A 663 19.24 15.68 -27.00
C GLU A 663 19.10 16.61 -25.80
N PRO A 664 18.12 16.39 -24.90
CA PRO A 664 17.92 17.22 -23.73
C PRO A 664 19.07 17.05 -22.73
N GLN A 665 19.51 18.12 -22.12
CA GLN A 665 20.40 18.07 -20.97
C GLN A 665 19.57 18.14 -19.69
N VAL A 666 19.58 17.05 -18.93
CA VAL A 666 18.93 17.00 -17.62
C VAL A 666 19.97 17.28 -16.54
N ILE A 667 19.72 18.30 -15.72
CA ILE A 667 20.60 18.72 -14.62
C ILE A 667 19.97 18.24 -13.32
N ASP A 668 20.58 17.25 -12.69
CA ASP A 668 20.21 16.68 -11.38
C ASP A 668 18.71 16.30 -11.22
N GLY A 669 17.99 16.10 -12.32
CA GLY A 669 16.53 15.84 -12.30
C GLY A 669 15.70 17.07 -11.90
N VAL A 670 16.30 18.25 -11.78
CA VAL A 670 15.66 19.52 -11.37
C VAL A 670 15.31 20.37 -12.59
N SER A 671 16.12 20.32 -13.62
CA SER A 671 15.84 21.05 -14.86
C SER A 671 16.18 20.25 -16.11
N MET A 672 15.48 20.57 -17.21
CA MET A 672 15.75 20.13 -18.55
C MET A 672 16.07 21.33 -19.41
N LEU A 673 17.24 21.33 -20.08
CA LEU A 673 17.71 22.37 -20.99
C LEU A 673 17.69 21.86 -22.41
N ASP A 674 17.16 22.66 -23.35
CA ASP A 674 17.42 22.50 -24.79
C ASP A 674 18.71 23.25 -25.16
N PRO A 675 19.82 22.55 -25.43
CA PRO A 675 21.09 23.21 -25.77
C PRO A 675 21.04 24.04 -27.04
N SER A 676 20.10 23.72 -27.95
CA SER A 676 19.97 24.39 -29.25
C SER A 676 19.28 25.75 -29.16
N THR A 677 18.36 25.92 -28.21
CA THR A 677 17.56 27.16 -28.04
C THR A 677 17.89 27.91 -26.77
N GLY A 678 18.56 27.26 -25.80
CA GLY A 678 18.80 27.80 -24.47
C GLY A 678 17.54 27.82 -23.57
N LYS A 679 16.41 27.28 -24.04
CA LYS A 679 15.18 27.19 -23.25
C LYS A 679 15.30 26.10 -22.19
N SER A 680 14.80 26.39 -20.99
CA SER A 680 14.83 25.43 -19.88
C SER A 680 13.47 25.30 -19.21
N TRP A 681 13.21 24.11 -18.70
CA TRP A 681 12.04 23.76 -17.88
C TRP A 681 12.54 23.29 -16.52
N MET A 682 11.98 23.83 -15.47
CA MET A 682 12.37 23.48 -14.09
C MET A 682 11.22 22.81 -13.36
N LEU A 683 11.54 21.96 -12.41
CA LEU A 683 10.56 21.47 -11.44
C LEU A 683 9.86 22.67 -10.77
N GLY A 684 8.55 22.59 -10.63
CA GLY A 684 7.72 23.65 -10.06
C GLY A 684 7.36 24.77 -11.05
N SER A 685 7.90 24.79 -12.27
CA SER A 685 7.49 25.79 -13.28
C SER A 685 6.12 25.46 -13.86
N SER A 686 5.36 26.52 -14.17
CA SER A 686 4.07 26.38 -14.86
C SER A 686 4.27 25.97 -16.32
N MET A 687 3.40 25.10 -16.82
CA MET A 687 3.40 24.64 -18.20
C MET A 687 1.98 24.54 -18.74
N LYS A 688 1.74 25.15 -19.90
CA LYS A 688 0.48 25.01 -20.62
C LYS A 688 0.51 23.77 -21.49
N ILE A 689 -0.48 22.91 -21.35
CA ILE A 689 -0.56 21.61 -22.01
C ILE A 689 -1.94 21.39 -22.63
N ARG A 690 -1.99 20.49 -23.62
CA ARG A 690 -3.23 19.92 -24.15
C ARG A 690 -3.24 18.42 -23.86
N VAL A 691 -4.40 17.87 -23.54
CA VAL A 691 -4.57 16.42 -23.37
C VAL A 691 -4.50 15.76 -24.74
N ALA A 692 -3.42 15.02 -25.02
CA ALA A 692 -3.18 14.40 -26.32
C ALA A 692 -3.73 12.97 -26.39
N ALA A 693 -3.54 12.20 -25.33
CA ALA A 693 -4.04 10.82 -25.22
C ALA A 693 -4.24 10.43 -23.74
N ALA A 694 -5.16 9.51 -23.51
CA ALA A 694 -5.37 8.88 -22.23
C ALA A 694 -5.64 7.38 -22.45
N ASP A 695 -4.74 6.53 -21.98
CA ASP A 695 -4.82 5.08 -22.09
C ASP A 695 -5.27 4.50 -20.73
N VAL A 696 -6.54 4.17 -20.66
CA VAL A 696 -7.16 3.65 -19.43
C VAL A 696 -6.52 2.32 -19.02
N ALA A 697 -6.27 1.43 -19.98
CA ALA A 697 -5.72 0.10 -19.71
C ALA A 697 -4.33 0.15 -19.04
N LEU A 698 -3.57 1.21 -19.28
CA LEU A 698 -2.22 1.42 -18.76
C LEU A 698 -2.16 2.48 -17.65
N GLY A 699 -3.25 3.18 -17.37
CA GLY A 699 -3.25 4.32 -16.43
C GLY A 699 -2.30 5.44 -16.87
N ARG A 700 -2.25 5.74 -18.19
CA ARG A 700 -1.29 6.71 -18.74
C ARG A 700 -2.00 7.86 -19.41
N ILE A 701 -1.47 9.06 -19.19
CA ILE A 701 -1.96 10.28 -19.79
C ILE A 701 -0.77 10.95 -20.50
N ASP A 702 -0.93 11.23 -21.79
CA ASP A 702 0.06 11.94 -22.58
C ASP A 702 -0.45 13.36 -22.85
N PHE A 703 0.42 14.32 -22.59
CA PHE A 703 0.18 15.72 -22.84
C PHE A 703 0.98 16.23 -24.03
N GLU A 704 0.43 17.21 -24.71
CA GLU A 704 1.09 17.99 -25.75
C GLU A 704 1.47 19.36 -25.19
N TYR A 705 2.73 19.76 -25.39
CA TYR A 705 3.20 21.09 -24.99
C TYR A 705 2.61 22.18 -25.87
N MET A 706 1.98 23.18 -25.25
CA MET A 706 1.44 24.35 -25.95
C MET A 706 2.44 25.50 -25.85
N VAL A 707 2.97 25.92 -27.01
CA VAL A 707 3.83 27.10 -27.07
C VAL A 707 2.96 28.34 -26.86
N GLU A 708 3.34 29.22 -25.94
CA GLU A 708 2.69 30.49 -25.71
C GLU A 708 2.80 31.42 -26.92
#